data_7929e5106e3f0be169b1808e22ae487d
#
_entry.id   7929e5106e3f0be169b1808e22ae487d
#
_cell.length_a   1.000
_cell.length_b   1.000
_cell.length_c   1.000
_cell.angle_alpha   90.00
_cell.angle_beta   90.00
_cell.angle_gamma   90.00
#
_symmetry.space_group_name_H-M   'P 1'
#
loop_
_entity.id
_entity.type
_entity.pdbx_description
1 polymer ?
#
loop_
_entity_poly.entity_id
_entity_poly.type
_entity_poly.pdbx_seq_one_letter_code
_entity_poly.pdbx_strand_id
1 'polypeptide(L)'
;MHVRIRSVVIPLLGFVPAVAPIPADGQVAPQRWTTSGTELKPGVDSLPVAETRSIPRSEIESGIALSGRGTPFIVAPRVDGIPGGPTTDAVTLEAWVSIDMPTQWGGVVGALQDNGEAETGMILGYGYEKPYFGIASAGVEDEDGRITYLESSKPYTIGKWHHLVGTYDGAVMRLYLDGEPVAESRDQSGPIRFRGDEPLVIGGYLDRNEDHGLDGRLFEVSILPGAIPAEEVRRRFARHADLAALPPEIDTTLAWMVEPFLVWPETDAMSVVAETIAPSAMEVRVRDESGEFQRTWRNGQASRIHEFRLDGLDANTKYFYEVVAEAGDSSLSGGVKTFRTAAGRGEPFTFVAIGDTQSQPAVVKRIADLAFETRPSLLVHAGDLVTTGGDKSHWTNHFFPNMRPLIERVAIMPVLGNHEQDAKLYYDYMSLPDPERWYSFSYGDADFFMIDGNRSLADRSAQLDWLESALAASDAEWKFAVLHQPPWTSDSNDYGDTYRTSSKRGDPNARNITELLERHGVDICFSGHVHDYERTFPMVGEDVVPWDEGGVIYVTTAGGGGYLEDFDPANTTFGHRKAKRHHFVYCGIHDGILEFQAMDEDGRLFDVLGLDKRDGRRSIARERRWGVEISPKDPTWSDEPNDGP
;
A
#
# COMPACT_ATOMS: atom_id res chain seq x y z
N MET A 1 35.02 -13.01 11.67
CA MET A 1 34.93 -12.26 12.95
C MET A 1 33.48 -11.82 13.02
N HIS A 2 32.67 -12.52 13.80
CA HIS A 2 31.20 -12.33 13.79
C HIS A 2 30.82 -11.11 14.62
N VAL A 3 30.31 -10.08 13.99
CA VAL A 3 29.67 -8.95 14.68
C VAL A 3 28.18 -9.27 14.79
N ARG A 4 27.72 -9.58 15.98
CA ARG A 4 26.29 -9.70 16.29
C ARG A 4 25.73 -8.30 16.50
N ILE A 5 24.87 -7.85 15.60
CA ILE A 5 24.00 -6.70 15.83
C ILE A 5 22.94 -7.16 16.84
N ARG A 6 22.98 -6.58 18.04
CA ARG A 6 21.93 -6.79 19.05
C ARG A 6 20.77 -5.87 18.71
N SER A 7 19.63 -6.47 18.39
CA SER A 7 18.34 -5.77 18.41
C SER A 7 18.12 -5.20 19.82
N VAL A 8 18.05 -3.89 19.91
CA VAL A 8 17.66 -3.21 21.16
C VAL A 8 16.16 -3.08 21.14
N VAL A 9 15.49 -3.96 21.85
CA VAL A 9 14.09 -3.79 22.23
C VAL A 9 14.07 -2.74 23.35
N ILE A 10 13.57 -1.55 23.06
CA ILE A 10 13.35 -0.52 24.07
C ILE A 10 11.98 -0.81 24.72
N PRO A 11 11.91 -1.10 26.02
CA PRO A 11 10.64 -1.22 26.69
C PRO A 11 9.95 0.15 26.76
N LEU A 12 8.67 0.19 26.44
CA LEU A 12 7.76 1.32 26.67
C LEU A 12 7.73 1.66 28.18
N LEU A 13 8.62 2.49 28.62
CA LEU A 13 8.53 3.17 29.91
C LEU A 13 7.96 4.56 29.65
N GLY A 14 6.73 4.75 30.07
CA GLY A 14 6.06 6.04 30.00
C GLY A 14 6.87 7.12 30.74
N PHE A 15 7.52 7.97 29.97
CA PHE A 15 8.08 9.21 30.48
C PHE A 15 7.05 10.31 30.23
N VAL A 16 6.36 10.70 31.28
CA VAL A 16 5.69 12.01 31.34
C VAL A 16 6.78 13.02 31.66
N PRO A 17 7.23 13.88 30.74
CA PRO A 17 8.14 14.94 31.10
C PRO A 17 7.40 15.89 32.05
N ALA A 18 8.03 16.21 33.17
CA ALA A 18 7.55 17.22 34.11
C ALA A 18 7.42 18.54 33.34
N VAL A 19 6.20 19.05 33.23
CA VAL A 19 5.91 20.35 32.63
C VAL A 19 6.63 21.40 33.47
N ALA A 20 7.64 22.07 32.90
CA ALA A 20 8.25 23.22 33.53
C ALA A 20 7.19 24.34 33.64
N PRO A 21 7.16 25.11 34.76
CA PRO A 21 6.19 26.18 34.91
C PRO A 21 6.39 27.25 33.85
N ILE A 22 5.30 27.63 33.21
CA ILE A 22 5.24 28.70 32.19
C ILE A 22 5.77 30.01 32.84
N PRO A 23 6.76 30.69 32.24
CA PRO A 23 7.18 32.00 32.72
C PRO A 23 6.04 33.00 32.65
N ALA A 24 5.95 33.88 33.65
CA ALA A 24 4.84 34.84 33.79
C ALA A 24 4.75 35.91 32.67
N ASP A 25 5.66 35.96 31.72
CA ASP A 25 5.81 37.01 30.73
C ASP A 25 5.33 36.63 29.32
N GLY A 26 4.66 35.48 29.13
CA GLY A 26 4.03 35.09 27.87
C GLY A 26 4.98 34.81 26.69
N GLN A 27 6.30 34.81 26.91
CA GLN A 27 7.26 34.39 25.88
C GLN A 27 7.47 32.88 25.96
N VAL A 28 6.98 32.18 24.96
CA VAL A 28 7.19 30.74 24.81
C VAL A 28 8.61 30.49 24.32
N ALA A 29 9.39 29.72 25.09
CA ALA A 29 10.75 29.37 24.70
C ALA A 29 10.74 28.45 23.45
N PRO A 30 11.69 28.63 22.52
CA PRO A 30 11.82 27.74 21.35
C PRO A 30 12.13 26.33 21.82
N GLN A 31 11.49 25.35 21.21
CA GLN A 31 11.81 23.94 21.44
C GLN A 31 12.84 23.47 20.40
N ARG A 32 13.88 22.83 20.88
CA ARG A 32 14.97 22.30 20.07
C ARG A 32 15.35 20.90 20.58
N TRP A 33 15.49 19.97 19.66
CA TRP A 33 15.95 18.61 19.92
C TRP A 33 17.26 18.37 19.18
N THR A 34 18.25 17.88 19.88
CA THR A 34 19.55 17.53 19.31
C THR A 34 19.90 16.12 19.71
N THR A 35 20.57 15.42 18.81
CA THR A 35 21.06 14.07 19.08
C THR A 35 22.31 14.16 19.95
N SER A 36 22.27 13.58 21.15
CA SER A 36 23.46 13.35 21.98
C SER A 36 23.49 11.88 22.39
N GLY A 37 24.28 11.08 21.71
CA GLY A 37 24.26 9.63 21.90
C GLY A 37 23.03 8.98 21.25
N THR A 38 22.43 7.97 21.87
CA THR A 38 21.31 7.19 21.37
C THR A 38 19.92 7.72 21.77
N GLU A 39 19.82 8.93 22.34
CA GLU A 39 18.55 9.49 22.82
C GLU A 39 18.34 10.93 22.33
N LEU A 40 17.16 11.23 21.78
CA LEU A 40 16.68 12.59 21.57
C LEU A 40 16.37 13.20 22.93
N LYS A 41 17.04 14.32 23.28
CA LYS A 41 16.75 15.06 24.51
C LYS A 41 16.16 16.43 24.17
N PRO A 42 15.11 16.88 24.88
CA PRO A 42 14.69 18.27 24.81
C PRO A 42 15.86 19.16 25.24
N GLY A 43 16.35 19.99 24.32
CA GLY A 43 17.40 20.97 24.65
C GLY A 43 16.80 22.16 25.37
N VAL A 44 17.12 22.34 26.65
CA VAL A 44 16.82 23.57 27.35
C VAL A 44 17.99 24.52 27.12
N ASP A 45 17.66 25.71 26.63
CA ASP A 45 18.44 26.92 26.52
C ASP A 45 19.14 27.27 25.23
N SER A 46 18.85 28.53 24.86
CA SER A 46 19.57 29.34 23.92
C SER A 46 21.07 29.27 24.12
N LEU A 47 21.79 28.59 23.23
CA LEU A 47 23.21 28.82 23.08
C LEU A 47 23.47 30.26 22.65
N PRO A 48 24.44 30.97 23.23
CA PRO A 48 24.75 32.32 22.82
C PRO A 48 25.18 32.34 21.35
N VAL A 49 24.76 33.37 20.66
CA VAL A 49 25.00 33.65 19.25
C VAL A 49 26.48 33.98 19.00
N ALA A 50 27.37 33.04 19.18
CA ALA A 50 28.76 33.17 18.74
C ALA A 50 29.48 31.83 18.90
N GLU A 51 29.68 31.15 17.81
CA GLU A 51 30.86 30.41 17.40
C GLU A 51 30.48 29.37 16.35
N THR A 52 30.93 29.61 15.12
CA THR A 52 31.00 28.61 14.05
C THR A 52 32.00 27.55 14.52
N ARG A 53 31.51 26.47 15.05
CA ARG A 53 32.28 25.31 15.37
C ARG A 53 32.12 24.29 14.26
N SER A 54 33.23 23.91 13.61
CA SER A 54 33.23 22.73 12.73
C SER A 54 32.90 21.49 13.57
N ILE A 55 31.91 20.75 13.16
CA ILE A 55 31.50 19.52 13.85
C ILE A 55 32.50 18.42 13.46
N PRO A 56 33.16 17.75 14.44
CA PRO A 56 33.99 16.60 14.15
C PRO A 56 33.18 15.51 13.46
N ARG A 57 33.77 14.81 12.50
CA ARG A 57 33.14 13.70 11.77
C ARG A 57 32.53 12.66 12.72
N SER A 58 33.14 12.42 13.88
CA SER A 58 32.63 11.54 14.94
C SER A 58 31.35 12.01 15.62
N GLU A 59 31.05 13.33 15.61
CA GLU A 59 29.78 13.87 16.12
C GLU A 59 28.67 13.78 15.06
N ILE A 60 29.05 13.80 13.78
CA ILE A 60 28.14 13.62 12.65
C ILE A 60 27.70 12.15 12.54
N GLU A 61 28.60 11.21 12.80
CA GLU A 61 28.31 9.78 12.88
C GLU A 61 27.40 9.41 14.07
N SER A 62 27.14 10.35 14.99
CA SER A 62 26.23 10.17 16.13
C SER A 62 24.79 10.62 15.90
N GLY A 63 24.40 10.98 14.66
CA GLY A 63 23.01 11.21 14.29
C GLY A 63 22.15 9.96 14.55
N ILE A 64 20.87 10.16 14.91
CA ILE A 64 19.96 9.03 15.07
C ILE A 64 19.61 8.49 13.69
N ALA A 65 20.00 7.26 13.43
CA ALA A 65 19.55 6.51 12.27
C ALA A 65 18.14 5.94 12.53
N LEU A 66 17.23 6.22 11.64
CA LEU A 66 15.86 5.72 11.63
C LEU A 66 15.71 4.77 10.44
N SER A 67 15.13 3.61 10.67
CA SER A 67 15.09 2.56 9.64
C SER A 67 13.76 2.51 8.86
N GLY A 68 12.87 3.49 9.01
CA GLY A 68 11.52 3.43 8.43
C GLY A 68 10.63 2.31 9.00
N ARG A 69 11.22 1.41 9.78
CA ARG A 69 10.57 0.21 10.33
C ARG A 69 10.02 0.40 11.73
N GLY A 70 10.01 1.63 12.22
CA GLY A 70 9.58 1.96 13.56
C GLY A 70 8.56 3.09 13.55
N THR A 71 7.70 3.10 14.57
CA THR A 71 6.81 4.21 14.85
C THR A 71 7.60 5.49 15.03
N PRO A 72 7.19 6.63 14.46
CA PRO A 72 7.80 7.93 14.70
C PRO A 72 7.91 8.26 16.19
N PHE A 73 8.89 9.07 16.56
CA PHE A 73 9.02 9.50 17.95
C PHE A 73 7.88 10.44 18.32
N ILE A 74 6.96 9.99 19.15
CA ILE A 74 5.94 10.85 19.75
C ILE A 74 6.60 11.70 20.83
N VAL A 75 6.75 13.00 20.56
CA VAL A 75 7.33 13.97 21.53
C VAL A 75 6.28 14.40 22.53
N ALA A 76 5.05 14.61 22.07
CA ALA A 76 3.91 14.91 22.91
C ALA A 76 2.65 14.26 22.31
N PRO A 77 1.80 13.63 23.16
CA PRO A 77 0.58 12.98 22.67
C PRO A 77 -0.49 13.97 22.20
N ARG A 78 -0.29 15.27 22.43
CA ARG A 78 -1.16 16.38 22.03
C ARG A 78 -0.36 17.64 21.79
N VAL A 79 -0.90 18.50 20.95
CA VAL A 79 -0.32 19.78 20.51
C VAL A 79 -0.14 20.82 21.64
N ASP A 80 -0.68 20.63 22.82
CA ASP A 80 -0.57 21.55 23.98
C ASP A 80 0.88 21.92 24.36
N GLY A 81 1.88 21.17 23.88
CA GLY A 81 3.29 21.42 24.08
C GLY A 81 4.00 22.19 22.95
N ILE A 82 3.30 22.60 21.89
CA ILE A 82 3.92 23.38 20.81
C ILE A 82 4.11 24.84 21.24
N PRO A 83 5.25 25.46 20.92
CA PRO A 83 5.44 26.89 21.14
C PRO A 83 4.36 27.71 20.44
N GLY A 84 3.51 28.37 21.23
CA GLY A 84 2.34 29.13 20.73
C GLY A 84 0.99 28.51 21.09
N GLY A 85 0.96 27.26 21.53
CA GLY A 85 -0.30 26.57 21.91
C GLY A 85 -1.23 26.32 20.73
N PRO A 86 -2.50 25.98 20.97
CA PRO A 86 -3.49 25.62 19.95
C PRO A 86 -3.93 26.80 19.03
N THR A 87 -3.32 27.97 19.16
CA THR A 87 -3.58 29.17 18.32
C THR A 87 -2.26 29.80 17.89
N THR A 88 -1.46 29.07 17.14
CA THR A 88 -0.18 29.57 16.62
C THR A 88 -0.41 30.34 15.32
N ASP A 89 -0.19 31.65 15.36
CA ASP A 89 -0.33 32.53 14.17
C ASP A 89 0.88 32.43 13.23
N ALA A 90 2.03 31.99 13.76
CA ALA A 90 3.26 31.89 12.99
C ALA A 90 4.20 30.84 13.58
N VAL A 91 4.89 30.10 12.73
CA VAL A 91 5.77 28.99 13.14
C VAL A 91 6.95 28.83 12.18
N THR A 92 8.02 28.26 12.70
CA THR A 92 9.11 27.70 11.91
C THR A 92 9.33 26.23 12.32
N LEU A 93 9.31 25.33 11.35
CA LEU A 93 9.79 23.96 11.47
C LEU A 93 11.16 23.86 10.80
N GLU A 94 12.13 23.28 11.47
CA GLU A 94 13.52 23.17 10.99
C GLU A 94 14.09 21.80 11.30
N ALA A 95 14.79 21.20 10.35
CA ALA A 95 15.49 19.94 10.55
C ALA A 95 16.75 19.82 9.69
N TRP A 96 17.77 19.17 10.25
CA TRP A 96 18.84 18.55 9.49
C TRP A 96 18.52 17.07 9.31
N VAL A 97 18.33 16.63 8.08
CA VAL A 97 17.86 15.29 7.73
C VAL A 97 18.65 14.72 6.55
N SER A 98 18.91 13.41 6.61
CA SER A 98 19.31 12.62 5.44
C SER A 98 18.21 11.60 5.18
N ILE A 99 17.64 11.61 3.99
CA ILE A 99 16.59 10.69 3.57
C ILE A 99 17.28 9.56 2.80
N ASP A 100 17.25 8.35 3.34
CA ASP A 100 17.96 7.21 2.77
C ASP A 100 17.03 6.37 1.88
N MET A 101 15.73 6.32 2.23
CA MET A 101 14.70 5.71 1.42
C MET A 101 13.47 6.63 1.31
N PRO A 102 13.20 7.19 0.13
CA PRO A 102 12.07 8.07 -0.07
C PRO A 102 10.73 7.32 -0.07
N THR A 103 9.69 8.01 0.42
CA THR A 103 8.29 7.60 0.36
C THR A 103 7.43 8.76 -0.16
N GLN A 104 6.19 8.51 -0.53
CA GLN A 104 5.31 9.55 -1.09
C GLN A 104 4.96 10.64 -0.06
N TRP A 105 4.70 10.24 1.18
CA TRP A 105 4.25 11.11 2.28
C TRP A 105 5.14 10.96 3.52
N GLY A 106 6.45 11.16 3.37
CA GLY A 106 7.39 11.06 4.48
C GLY A 106 7.34 12.27 5.39
N GLY A 107 7.27 12.05 6.71
CA GLY A 107 7.36 13.09 7.72
C GLY A 107 8.76 13.24 8.30
N VAL A 108 9.15 14.48 8.60
CA VAL A 108 10.38 14.80 9.35
C VAL A 108 10.04 15.31 10.73
N VAL A 109 9.15 16.28 10.82
CA VAL A 109 8.60 16.81 12.07
C VAL A 109 7.23 17.42 11.79
N GLY A 110 6.24 17.12 12.63
CA GLY A 110 4.91 17.66 12.46
C GLY A 110 3.94 17.30 13.57
N ALA A 111 2.78 17.91 13.50
CA ALA A 111 1.59 17.58 14.25
C ALA A 111 0.41 17.79 13.30
N LEU A 112 -0.15 16.73 12.81
CA LEU A 112 -1.08 16.74 11.68
C LEU A 112 -2.19 15.72 11.87
N GLN A 113 -3.36 16.00 11.31
CA GLN A 113 -4.43 15.05 11.03
C GLN A 113 -4.92 15.32 9.61
N ASP A 114 -4.89 14.31 8.77
CA ASP A 114 -5.20 14.36 7.34
C ASP A 114 -6.33 13.36 7.00
N ASN A 115 -7.33 13.27 7.85
CA ASN A 115 -8.42 12.30 7.70
C ASN A 115 -9.65 12.97 7.07
N GLY A 116 -9.67 13.11 5.75
CA GLY A 116 -10.82 13.42 4.92
C GLY A 116 -11.62 14.67 5.25
N GLU A 117 -12.42 14.65 6.30
CA GLU A 117 -13.39 15.73 6.59
C GLU A 117 -12.85 16.91 7.42
N ALA A 118 -11.65 16.85 7.96
CA ALA A 118 -11.10 17.97 8.72
C ALA A 118 -9.59 17.86 8.89
N GLU A 119 -8.91 18.28 7.88
CA GLU A 119 -7.46 18.41 7.87
C GLU A 119 -7.01 19.54 8.83
N THR A 120 -6.03 19.23 9.70
CA THR A 120 -5.52 20.15 10.70
C THR A 120 -4.04 19.98 10.90
N GLY A 121 -3.35 21.05 11.34
CA GLY A 121 -1.98 20.95 11.81
C GLY A 121 -0.91 21.48 10.86
N MET A 122 0.30 20.96 11.01
CA MET A 122 1.49 21.37 10.29
C MET A 122 2.48 20.21 10.16
N ILE A 123 3.25 20.21 9.06
CA ILE A 123 4.28 19.19 8.81
C ILE A 123 5.44 19.75 7.98
N LEU A 124 6.66 19.40 8.31
CA LEU A 124 7.82 19.44 7.42
C LEU A 124 8.13 18.00 7.01
N GLY A 125 8.07 17.73 5.71
CA GLY A 125 8.13 16.38 5.18
C GLY A 125 8.85 16.29 3.84
N TYR A 126 8.77 15.11 3.22
CA TYR A 126 9.36 14.82 1.92
C TYR A 126 8.52 13.82 1.13
N GLY A 127 8.52 13.98 -0.18
CA GLY A 127 8.01 12.99 -1.11
C GLY A 127 9.15 12.18 -1.75
N TYR A 128 8.87 11.47 -2.84
CA TYR A 128 9.89 10.65 -3.53
C TYR A 128 11.12 11.44 -3.99
N GLU A 129 10.95 12.69 -4.40
CA GLU A 129 12.02 13.49 -4.98
C GLU A 129 12.25 14.81 -4.26
N LYS A 130 11.21 15.37 -3.63
CA LYS A 130 11.22 16.75 -3.15
C LYS A 130 10.70 16.88 -1.74
N PRO A 131 11.29 17.78 -0.92
CA PRO A 131 10.70 18.11 0.37
C PRO A 131 9.46 18.99 0.21
N TYR A 132 8.60 18.95 1.22
CA TYR A 132 7.41 19.79 1.31
C TYR A 132 7.20 20.36 2.71
N PHE A 133 6.38 21.42 2.78
CA PHE A 133 5.91 22.04 4.02
C PHE A 133 4.40 22.15 3.98
N GLY A 134 3.70 21.52 4.91
CA GLY A 134 2.24 21.47 4.99
C GLY A 134 1.70 22.33 6.13
N ILE A 135 0.63 23.10 5.86
CA ILE A 135 -0.10 23.89 6.86
C ILE A 135 -1.61 23.83 6.56
N ALA A 136 -2.40 23.66 7.62
CA ALA A 136 -3.83 23.91 7.62
C ALA A 136 -4.15 25.11 8.53
N SER A 137 -4.76 26.17 8.01
CA SER A 137 -5.06 27.39 8.76
C SER A 137 -6.55 27.71 8.86
N ALA A 138 -6.91 28.49 9.87
CA ALA A 138 -8.30 28.87 10.14
C ALA A 138 -8.90 29.89 9.16
N GLY A 139 -8.06 30.58 8.38
CA GLY A 139 -8.50 31.58 7.41
C GLY A 139 -8.87 31.02 6.04
N VAL A 140 -8.67 29.74 5.81
CA VAL A 140 -9.18 29.03 4.64
C VAL A 140 -10.58 28.56 4.98
N GLU A 141 -11.59 29.20 4.37
CA GLU A 141 -12.99 28.79 4.47
C GLU A 141 -13.21 27.55 3.57
N ASP A 142 -12.89 26.39 4.13
CA ASP A 142 -13.28 25.12 3.57
C ASP A 142 -13.89 24.30 4.71
N GLU A 143 -15.05 23.68 4.50
CA GLU A 143 -15.72 22.84 5.51
C GLU A 143 -14.82 21.69 5.93
N ASP A 144 -13.88 21.29 5.07
CA ASP A 144 -12.98 20.15 5.26
C ASP A 144 -11.60 20.53 5.83
N GLY A 145 -11.27 21.81 6.02
CA GLY A 145 -9.99 22.28 6.58
C GLY A 145 -8.80 21.87 5.72
N ARG A 146 -8.68 22.42 4.55
CA ARG A 146 -7.71 22.04 3.53
C ARG A 146 -6.26 22.33 3.92
N ILE A 147 -5.41 21.30 3.94
CA ILE A 147 -3.96 21.47 4.03
C ILE A 147 -3.40 21.89 2.69
N THR A 148 -2.52 22.91 2.70
CA THR A 148 -1.68 23.23 1.56
C THR A 148 -0.32 22.56 1.74
N TYR A 149 0.05 21.65 0.86
CA TYR A 149 1.38 21.07 0.76
C TYR A 149 2.23 21.88 -0.20
N LEU A 150 3.12 22.71 0.34
CA LEU A 150 4.06 23.54 -0.42
C LEU A 150 5.29 22.72 -0.80
N GLU A 151 5.32 22.18 -2.01
CA GLU A 151 6.40 21.36 -2.52
C GLU A 151 7.59 22.22 -3.00
N SER A 152 8.80 21.73 -2.79
CA SER A 152 10.04 22.36 -3.27
C SER A 152 10.14 22.36 -4.79
N SER A 153 10.67 23.44 -5.37
CA SER A 153 11.04 23.50 -6.79
C SER A 153 12.31 22.71 -7.12
N LYS A 154 13.05 22.24 -6.09
CA LYS A 154 14.31 21.49 -6.25
C LYS A 154 14.22 20.15 -5.53
N PRO A 155 14.78 19.07 -6.13
CA PRO A 155 14.88 17.80 -5.46
C PRO A 155 15.93 17.82 -4.34
N TYR A 156 15.81 16.89 -3.39
CA TYR A 156 16.90 16.54 -2.49
C TYR A 156 17.73 15.40 -3.08
N THR A 157 18.89 15.11 -2.49
CA THR A 157 19.72 13.98 -2.86
C THR A 157 19.62 12.89 -1.81
N ILE A 158 19.23 11.68 -2.21
CA ILE A 158 19.14 10.50 -1.32
C ILE A 158 20.49 10.27 -0.63
N GLY A 159 20.43 9.97 0.67
CA GLY A 159 21.60 9.68 1.50
C GLY A 159 22.47 10.89 1.83
N LYS A 160 22.11 12.09 1.37
CA LYS A 160 22.81 13.33 1.64
C LYS A 160 22.13 14.10 2.77
N TRP A 161 22.92 14.75 3.61
CA TRP A 161 22.40 15.67 4.60
C TRP A 161 21.87 16.94 3.98
N HIS A 162 20.65 17.30 4.31
CA HIS A 162 19.96 18.51 3.89
C HIS A 162 19.43 19.28 5.11
N HIS A 163 19.43 20.59 4.98
CA HIS A 163 18.79 21.51 5.93
C HIS A 163 17.42 21.92 5.36
N LEU A 164 16.36 21.44 5.98
CA LEU A 164 14.99 21.77 5.62
C LEU A 164 14.41 22.79 6.61
N VAL A 165 13.77 23.85 6.10
CA VAL A 165 13.06 24.82 6.95
C VAL A 165 11.75 25.21 6.29
N GLY A 166 10.64 25.00 7.01
CA GLY A 166 9.33 25.54 6.67
C GLY A 166 8.98 26.73 7.58
N THR A 167 8.56 27.85 7.03
CA THR A 167 8.12 29.02 7.81
C THR A 167 6.72 29.45 7.39
N TYR A 168 5.89 29.81 8.37
CA TYR A 168 4.58 30.37 8.17
C TYR A 168 4.42 31.61 9.06
N ASP A 169 4.00 32.77 8.49
CA ASP A 169 3.86 34.06 9.19
C ASP A 169 2.39 34.50 9.39
N GLY A 170 1.45 33.56 9.23
CA GLY A 170 0.02 33.83 9.28
C GLY A 170 -0.59 34.25 7.94
N ALA A 171 0.23 34.43 6.89
CA ALA A 171 -0.21 34.82 5.55
C ALA A 171 0.62 34.22 4.42
N VAL A 172 1.83 33.79 4.71
CA VAL A 172 2.77 33.28 3.70
C VAL A 172 3.49 32.05 4.24
N MET A 173 3.39 30.97 3.50
CA MET A 173 4.20 29.77 3.68
C MET A 173 5.48 29.89 2.85
N ARG A 174 6.63 29.53 3.41
CA ARG A 174 7.90 29.45 2.67
C ARG A 174 8.64 28.17 3.03
N LEU A 175 9.23 27.55 2.02
CA LEU A 175 10.08 26.38 2.17
C LEU A 175 11.51 26.74 1.73
N TYR A 176 12.46 26.29 2.53
CA TYR A 176 13.90 26.45 2.27
C TYR A 176 14.59 25.10 2.25
N LEU A 177 15.51 24.94 1.33
CA LEU A 177 16.40 23.77 1.19
C LEU A 177 17.84 24.28 1.19
N ASP A 178 18.67 23.80 2.12
CA ASP A 178 20.09 24.15 2.26
C ASP A 178 20.33 25.68 2.33
N GLY A 179 19.49 26.36 3.10
CA GLY A 179 19.58 27.81 3.34
C GLY A 179 18.95 28.68 2.23
N GLU A 180 18.54 28.11 1.11
CA GLU A 180 17.97 28.85 -0.01
C GLU A 180 16.45 28.65 -0.11
N PRO A 181 15.67 29.72 -0.43
CA PRO A 181 14.24 29.60 -0.62
C PRO A 181 13.94 28.78 -1.89
N VAL A 182 13.07 27.80 -1.77
CA VAL A 182 12.71 26.88 -2.87
C VAL A 182 11.22 26.87 -3.22
N ALA A 183 10.36 27.42 -2.34
CA ALA A 183 8.93 27.59 -2.63
C ALA A 183 8.30 28.65 -1.72
N GLU A 184 7.22 29.28 -2.20
CA GLU A 184 6.36 30.21 -1.45
C GLU A 184 4.90 30.01 -1.88
N SER A 185 3.95 30.05 -0.91
CA SER A 185 2.51 30.07 -1.16
C SER A 185 1.81 31.07 -0.23
N ARG A 186 0.64 31.56 -0.68
CA ARG A 186 -0.29 32.41 0.06
C ARG A 186 -1.69 31.80 0.16
N ASP A 187 -1.80 30.51 -0.07
CA ASP A 187 -3.08 29.79 -0.07
C ASP A 187 -3.61 29.57 1.35
N GLN A 188 -2.78 29.78 2.36
CA GLN A 188 -3.16 29.70 3.77
C GLN A 188 -3.14 31.08 4.44
N SER A 189 -4.05 31.33 5.39
CA SER A 189 -4.13 32.59 6.13
C SER A 189 -4.70 32.42 7.54
N GLY A 190 -4.26 33.28 8.49
CA GLY A 190 -4.69 33.22 9.90
C GLY A 190 -3.96 32.14 10.71
N PRO A 191 -4.41 31.85 11.95
CA PRO A 191 -3.76 30.89 12.82
C PRO A 191 -3.83 29.46 12.27
N ILE A 192 -2.82 28.67 12.58
CA ILE A 192 -2.81 27.24 12.26
C ILE A 192 -3.95 26.57 13.03
N ARG A 193 -4.71 25.74 12.36
CA ARG A 193 -5.84 25.02 12.94
C ARG A 193 -5.34 23.74 13.60
N PHE A 194 -5.66 23.55 14.87
CA PHE A 194 -5.46 22.30 15.61
C PHE A 194 -6.76 21.89 16.31
N ARG A 195 -7.04 20.58 16.35
CA ARG A 195 -8.15 20.00 17.13
C ARG A 195 -7.74 19.73 18.58
N GLY A 196 -6.42 19.60 18.83
CA GLY A 196 -5.86 19.31 20.15
C GLY A 196 -5.65 17.81 20.42
N ASP A 197 -5.84 16.96 19.45
CA ASP A 197 -5.56 15.51 19.50
C ASP A 197 -4.46 15.07 18.54
N GLU A 198 -3.88 16.01 17.79
CA GLU A 198 -2.73 15.75 16.93
C GLU A 198 -1.49 15.44 17.79
N PRO A 199 -0.84 14.28 17.59
CA PRO A 199 0.44 14.03 18.24
C PRO A 199 1.53 14.88 17.60
N LEU A 200 2.44 15.43 18.41
CA LEU A 200 3.66 16.01 17.91
C LEU A 200 4.67 14.88 17.69
N VAL A 201 5.10 14.69 16.47
CA VAL A 201 6.01 13.60 16.07
C VAL A 201 7.29 14.13 15.44
N ILE A 202 8.38 13.38 15.59
CA ILE A 202 9.68 13.60 14.94
C ILE A 202 10.10 12.28 14.30
N GLY A 203 10.66 12.33 13.10
CA GLY A 203 11.14 11.17 12.38
C GLY A 203 10.02 10.35 11.74
N GLY A 204 8.96 11.01 11.34
CA GLY A 204 7.86 10.41 10.63
C GLY A 204 6.63 11.28 10.59
N TYR A 205 5.58 10.72 10.04
CA TYR A 205 4.21 11.19 10.03
C TYR A 205 3.36 10.20 10.83
N LEU A 206 2.44 10.67 11.63
CA LEU A 206 1.49 9.84 12.37
C LEU A 206 0.19 10.61 12.54
N ASP A 207 -0.89 10.01 12.10
CA ASP A 207 -2.24 10.45 12.39
C ASP A 207 -3.10 9.29 12.92
N ARG A 208 -4.43 9.33 12.77
CA ARG A 208 -5.33 8.29 13.31
C ARG A 208 -5.33 7.00 12.51
N ASN A 209 -5.05 7.06 11.22
CA ASN A 209 -5.13 5.95 10.28
C ASN A 209 -3.83 5.68 9.54
N GLU A 210 -2.82 6.54 9.64
CA GLU A 210 -1.56 6.41 8.91
C GLU A 210 -0.35 6.57 9.83
N ASP A 211 0.71 5.79 9.53
CA ASP A 211 1.99 5.78 10.25
C ASP A 211 3.13 5.58 9.22
N HIS A 212 3.89 6.66 8.99
CA HIS A 212 4.98 6.68 8.01
C HIS A 212 6.30 7.07 8.68
N GLY A 213 7.09 6.10 9.08
CA GLY A 213 8.41 6.32 9.66
C GLY A 213 9.43 6.83 8.63
N LEU A 214 10.29 7.77 9.04
CA LEU A 214 11.45 8.20 8.24
C LEU A 214 12.47 7.04 8.15
N ASP A 215 12.83 6.65 6.94
CA ASP A 215 14.02 5.83 6.68
C ASP A 215 15.19 6.76 6.29
N GLY A 216 16.05 7.02 7.26
CA GLY A 216 17.09 8.02 7.12
C GLY A 216 17.75 8.40 8.45
N ARG A 217 18.25 9.63 8.52
CA ARG A 217 18.99 10.12 9.71
C ARG A 217 18.58 11.54 10.05
N LEU A 218 18.43 11.81 11.35
CA LEU A 218 18.17 13.14 11.90
C LEU A 218 19.35 13.59 12.76
N PHE A 219 19.76 14.85 12.60
CA PHE A 219 20.79 15.46 13.41
C PHE A 219 20.24 16.52 14.37
N GLU A 220 19.45 17.44 13.86
CA GLU A 220 18.85 18.52 14.65
C GLU A 220 17.43 18.78 14.16
N VAL A 221 16.48 18.96 15.08
CA VAL A 221 15.09 19.36 14.78
C VAL A 221 14.72 20.52 15.70
N SER A 222 14.08 21.55 15.16
CA SER A 222 13.62 22.70 15.93
C SER A 222 12.20 23.11 15.54
N ILE A 223 11.40 23.44 16.53
CA ILE A 223 10.12 24.14 16.37
C ILE A 223 10.25 25.50 17.05
N LEU A 224 10.12 26.57 16.28
CA LEU A 224 10.32 27.92 16.76
C LEU A 224 9.02 28.72 16.66
N PRO A 225 8.71 29.58 17.66
CA PRO A 225 7.62 30.52 17.53
C PRO A 225 7.98 31.59 16.49
N GLY A 226 7.01 31.89 15.60
CA GLY A 226 7.18 32.85 14.54
C GLY A 226 7.94 32.35 13.30
N ALA A 227 7.81 33.08 12.23
CA ALA A 227 8.51 32.82 10.98
C ALA A 227 9.88 33.50 11.00
N ILE A 228 10.96 32.75 11.00
CA ILE A 228 12.31 33.33 10.92
C ILE A 228 12.57 33.88 9.52
N PRO A 229 13.30 35.01 9.38
CA PRO A 229 13.61 35.56 8.08
C PRO A 229 14.66 34.75 7.32
N ALA A 230 14.69 34.85 6.00
CA ALA A 230 15.60 34.11 5.12
C ALA A 230 17.10 34.27 5.51
N GLU A 231 17.50 35.45 6.02
CA GLU A 231 18.86 35.65 6.50
C GLU A 231 19.19 34.79 7.70
N GLU A 232 18.23 34.59 8.62
CA GLU A 232 18.39 33.70 9.77
C GLU A 232 18.46 32.24 9.31
N VAL A 233 17.64 31.83 8.32
CA VAL A 233 17.72 30.48 7.75
C VAL A 233 19.11 30.22 7.17
N ARG A 234 19.68 31.16 6.39
CA ARG A 234 21.05 31.03 5.86
C ARG A 234 22.10 30.96 6.96
N ARG A 235 21.94 31.75 8.02
CA ARG A 235 22.86 31.70 9.17
C ARG A 235 22.81 30.36 9.89
N ARG A 236 21.62 29.76 10.03
CA ARG A 236 21.43 28.45 10.66
C ARG A 236 22.00 27.35 9.80
N PHE A 237 21.76 27.37 8.50
CA PHE A 237 22.41 26.48 7.55
C PHE A 237 23.94 26.55 7.64
N ALA A 238 24.50 27.75 7.69
CA ALA A 238 25.95 27.95 7.73
C ALA A 238 26.63 27.37 8.99
N ARG A 239 25.89 27.11 10.08
CA ARG A 239 26.45 26.48 11.29
C ARG A 239 26.89 25.05 11.06
N HIS A 240 26.20 24.36 10.15
CA HIS A 240 26.40 22.92 9.87
C HIS A 240 26.54 22.68 8.36
N ALA A 241 27.02 23.66 7.59
CA ALA A 241 27.19 23.54 6.16
C ALA A 241 28.18 22.42 5.76
N ASP A 242 29.05 22.03 6.67
CA ASP A 242 29.93 20.88 6.53
C ASP A 242 29.17 19.56 6.45
N LEU A 243 28.00 19.40 7.10
CA LEU A 243 27.12 18.26 6.91
C LEU A 243 26.65 18.16 5.46
N ALA A 244 26.16 19.25 4.87
CA ALA A 244 25.71 19.27 3.48
C ALA A 244 26.87 19.08 2.48
N ALA A 245 28.12 19.29 2.90
CA ALA A 245 29.30 19.05 2.08
C ALA A 245 29.77 17.59 2.09
N LEU A 246 29.23 16.74 3.00
CA LEU A 246 29.54 15.31 3.00
C LEU A 246 28.99 14.64 1.75
N PRO A 247 29.70 13.63 1.22
CA PRO A 247 29.15 12.83 0.13
C PRO A 247 27.88 12.09 0.61
N PRO A 248 26.97 11.77 -0.29
CA PRO A 248 25.85 10.90 0.05
C PRO A 248 26.33 9.59 0.67
N GLU A 249 25.75 9.20 1.77
CA GLU A 249 25.98 7.87 2.34
C GLU A 249 24.80 6.99 1.93
N ILE A 250 24.99 6.25 0.86
CA ILE A 250 24.00 5.30 0.34
C ILE A 250 24.35 3.95 0.95
N ASP A 251 23.33 3.25 1.47
CA ASP A 251 23.53 1.85 1.88
C ASP A 251 24.00 1.04 0.67
N THR A 252 25.25 0.56 0.75
CA THR A 252 25.89 -0.24 -0.29
C THR A 252 25.79 -1.73 -0.02
N THR A 253 25.01 -2.13 0.98
CA THR A 253 24.79 -3.54 1.30
C THR A 253 24.05 -4.20 0.17
N LEU A 254 24.66 -5.18 -0.49
CA LEU A 254 23.97 -6.01 -1.46
C LEU A 254 23.10 -7.05 -0.73
N ALA A 255 21.83 -6.70 -0.54
CA ALA A 255 20.81 -7.55 0.06
C ALA A 255 19.46 -7.33 -0.63
N TRP A 256 18.56 -8.28 -0.54
CA TRP A 256 17.21 -8.12 -1.04
C TRP A 256 16.43 -7.12 -0.19
N MET A 257 15.83 -6.12 -0.83
CA MET A 257 14.75 -5.30 -0.27
C MET A 257 13.42 -6.02 -0.50
N VAL A 258 13.20 -6.45 -1.76
CA VAL A 258 12.10 -7.32 -2.17
C VAL A 258 12.70 -8.52 -2.89
N GLU A 259 12.49 -9.71 -2.32
CA GLU A 259 12.95 -10.95 -2.96
C GLU A 259 12.20 -11.21 -4.27
N PRO A 260 12.82 -11.92 -5.23
CA PRO A 260 12.22 -12.16 -6.53
C PRO A 260 10.83 -12.80 -6.44
N PHE A 261 9.87 -12.22 -7.14
CA PHE A 261 8.49 -12.68 -7.24
C PHE A 261 7.97 -12.61 -8.69
N LEU A 262 6.83 -13.22 -8.93
CA LEU A 262 6.27 -13.45 -10.25
C LEU A 262 5.00 -12.62 -10.49
N VAL A 263 4.90 -12.00 -11.66
CA VAL A 263 3.72 -11.30 -12.15
C VAL A 263 3.48 -11.64 -13.62
N TRP A 264 2.30 -11.37 -14.12
CA TRP A 264 1.92 -11.44 -15.53
C TRP A 264 2.38 -12.71 -16.25
N PRO A 265 1.72 -13.85 -15.99
CA PRO A 265 1.97 -15.09 -16.70
C PRO A 265 1.28 -15.09 -18.07
N GLU A 266 1.99 -15.52 -19.11
CA GLU A 266 1.45 -15.85 -20.41
C GLU A 266 1.84 -17.27 -20.82
N THR A 267 1.29 -17.78 -21.90
CA THR A 267 1.62 -19.13 -22.39
C THR A 267 3.08 -19.25 -22.81
N ASP A 268 3.71 -18.16 -23.20
CA ASP A 268 5.09 -18.11 -23.72
C ASP A 268 5.98 -17.11 -22.95
N ALA A 269 5.47 -16.53 -21.87
CA ALA A 269 6.22 -15.55 -21.09
C ALA A 269 5.84 -15.52 -19.60
N MET A 270 6.74 -14.91 -18.80
CA MET A 270 6.56 -14.66 -17.37
C MET A 270 7.31 -13.39 -16.99
N SER A 271 6.73 -12.50 -16.18
CA SER A 271 7.49 -11.39 -15.58
C SER A 271 8.03 -11.76 -14.21
N VAL A 272 9.28 -11.34 -13.94
CA VAL A 272 9.95 -11.47 -12.64
C VAL A 272 10.38 -10.09 -12.19
N VAL A 273 10.01 -9.72 -10.96
CA VAL A 273 10.39 -8.45 -10.35
C VAL A 273 11.18 -8.72 -9.08
N ALA A 274 12.18 -7.88 -8.81
CA ALA A 274 12.97 -7.94 -7.58
C ALA A 274 13.56 -6.57 -7.24
N GLU A 275 13.86 -6.34 -5.97
CA GLU A 275 14.55 -5.13 -5.52
C GLU A 275 15.69 -5.43 -4.58
N THR A 276 16.82 -4.74 -4.77
CA THR A 276 17.97 -4.76 -3.85
C THR A 276 18.12 -3.44 -3.10
N ILE A 277 18.68 -3.48 -1.88
CA ILE A 277 18.95 -2.29 -1.07
C ILE A 277 19.92 -1.36 -1.80
N ALA A 278 21.06 -1.89 -2.24
CA ALA A 278 22.00 -1.16 -3.09
C ALA A 278 21.66 -1.32 -4.58
N PRO A 279 21.89 -0.29 -5.43
CA PRO A 279 21.80 -0.49 -6.87
C PRO A 279 22.71 -1.61 -7.34
N SER A 280 22.19 -2.54 -8.13
CA SER A 280 22.90 -3.72 -8.64
C SER A 280 22.62 -3.96 -10.11
N ALA A 281 23.50 -4.65 -10.80
CA ALA A 281 23.16 -5.34 -12.04
C ALA A 281 22.45 -6.65 -11.68
N MET A 282 21.56 -7.13 -12.56
CA MET A 282 20.76 -8.32 -12.22
C MET A 282 20.62 -9.25 -13.43
N GLU A 283 20.55 -10.55 -13.16
CA GLU A 283 20.21 -11.54 -14.17
C GLU A 283 19.23 -12.58 -13.65
N VAL A 284 18.40 -13.10 -14.57
CA VAL A 284 17.49 -14.22 -14.32
C VAL A 284 17.93 -15.40 -15.17
N ARG A 285 18.28 -16.49 -14.52
CA ARG A 285 18.66 -17.78 -15.13
C ARG A 285 17.46 -18.71 -15.08
N VAL A 286 17.04 -19.23 -16.22
CA VAL A 286 15.90 -20.15 -16.33
C VAL A 286 16.33 -21.45 -16.98
N ARG A 287 15.79 -22.57 -16.49
CA ARG A 287 15.93 -23.88 -17.13
C ARG A 287 14.65 -24.70 -16.95
N ASP A 288 14.40 -25.61 -17.88
CA ASP A 288 13.35 -26.62 -17.75
C ASP A 288 13.76 -27.80 -16.87
N GLU A 289 12.88 -28.77 -16.67
CA GLU A 289 13.15 -29.97 -15.87
C GLU A 289 14.20 -30.90 -16.55
N SER A 290 14.25 -30.93 -17.88
CA SER A 290 15.21 -31.73 -18.64
C SER A 290 16.63 -31.13 -18.62
N GLY A 291 16.72 -29.83 -18.46
CA GLY A 291 17.95 -29.04 -18.63
C GLY A 291 18.33 -28.81 -20.10
N GLU A 292 17.46 -29.18 -21.05
CA GLU A 292 17.65 -28.89 -22.48
C GLU A 292 17.40 -27.41 -22.77
N PHE A 293 16.39 -26.81 -22.13
CA PHE A 293 16.18 -25.38 -22.17
C PHE A 293 17.00 -24.72 -21.06
N GLN A 294 17.91 -23.81 -21.46
CA GLN A 294 18.62 -22.93 -20.55
C GLN A 294 18.79 -21.55 -21.19
N ARG A 295 18.29 -20.52 -20.50
CA ARG A 295 18.42 -19.14 -20.97
C ARG A 295 18.65 -18.19 -19.81
N THR A 296 19.34 -17.09 -20.08
CA THR A 296 19.61 -16.03 -19.10
C THR A 296 19.19 -14.68 -19.69
N TRP A 297 18.36 -13.95 -18.94
CA TRP A 297 18.03 -12.55 -19.20
C TRP A 297 18.88 -11.68 -18.30
N ARG A 298 19.41 -10.58 -18.82
CA ARG A 298 20.36 -9.72 -18.10
C ARG A 298 19.98 -8.26 -18.22
N ASN A 299 20.04 -7.55 -17.08
CA ASN A 299 20.06 -6.10 -17.03
C ASN A 299 21.37 -5.65 -16.37
N GLY A 300 22.31 -5.16 -17.21
CA GLY A 300 23.62 -4.69 -16.76
C GLY A 300 23.62 -3.27 -16.21
N GLN A 301 22.51 -2.55 -16.29
CA GLN A 301 22.37 -1.23 -15.70
C GLN A 301 22.12 -1.39 -14.20
N ALA A 302 22.91 -0.70 -13.38
CA ALA A 302 22.69 -0.70 -11.94
C ALA A 302 21.39 0.03 -11.60
N SER A 303 20.46 -0.70 -10.98
CA SER A 303 19.17 -0.20 -10.47
C SER A 303 18.87 -0.89 -9.16
N ARG A 304 17.91 -0.36 -8.40
CA ARG A 304 17.37 -1.05 -7.22
C ARG A 304 16.26 -2.02 -7.62
N ILE A 305 15.27 -1.55 -8.36
CA ILE A 305 14.16 -2.36 -8.87
C ILE A 305 14.52 -2.83 -10.26
N HIS A 306 14.33 -4.11 -10.51
CA HIS A 306 14.51 -4.77 -11.80
C HIS A 306 13.24 -5.54 -12.15
N GLU A 307 12.84 -5.36 -13.40
CA GLU A 307 11.78 -6.09 -14.05
C GLU A 307 12.38 -6.87 -15.22
N PHE A 308 11.99 -8.14 -15.35
CA PHE A 308 12.38 -9.02 -16.45
C PHE A 308 11.14 -9.63 -17.08
N ARG A 309 10.94 -9.42 -18.36
CA ARG A 309 9.99 -10.19 -19.15
C ARG A 309 10.72 -11.39 -19.75
N LEU A 310 10.45 -12.57 -19.23
CA LEU A 310 11.00 -13.84 -19.70
C LEU A 310 10.15 -14.37 -20.84
N ASP A 311 10.58 -14.19 -22.06
CA ASP A 311 9.88 -14.54 -23.30
C ASP A 311 10.41 -15.83 -23.96
N GLY A 312 9.64 -16.40 -24.88
CA GLY A 312 10.03 -17.57 -25.67
C GLY A 312 10.07 -18.86 -24.85
N LEU A 313 9.11 -18.99 -23.93
CA LEU A 313 8.87 -20.16 -23.12
C LEU A 313 7.80 -21.04 -23.76
N ASP A 314 7.66 -22.28 -23.33
CA ASP A 314 6.60 -23.20 -23.76
C ASP A 314 5.38 -23.09 -22.82
N ALA A 315 4.18 -23.27 -23.37
CA ALA A 315 2.93 -23.20 -22.62
C ALA A 315 2.83 -24.33 -21.57
N ASN A 316 2.16 -24.03 -20.46
CA ASN A 316 1.88 -24.96 -19.36
C ASN A 316 3.13 -25.73 -18.88
N THR A 317 4.30 -25.13 -19.01
CA THR A 317 5.58 -25.79 -18.74
C THR A 317 6.18 -25.29 -17.42
N LYS A 318 6.67 -26.23 -16.62
CA LYS A 318 7.36 -25.91 -15.37
C LYS A 318 8.81 -25.59 -15.62
N TYR A 319 9.24 -24.43 -15.14
CA TYR A 319 10.61 -23.94 -15.18
C TYR A 319 11.19 -23.76 -13.78
N PHE A 320 12.52 -23.90 -13.68
CA PHE A 320 13.31 -23.46 -12.53
C PHE A 320 13.94 -22.11 -12.89
N TYR A 321 13.89 -21.17 -11.96
CA TYR A 321 14.54 -19.89 -12.12
C TYR A 321 15.37 -19.51 -10.91
N GLU A 322 16.42 -18.74 -11.15
CA GLU A 322 17.28 -18.13 -10.15
C GLU A 322 17.56 -16.68 -10.55
N VAL A 323 17.35 -15.76 -9.63
CA VAL A 323 17.72 -14.35 -9.80
C VAL A 323 19.03 -14.11 -9.08
N VAL A 324 19.99 -13.49 -9.77
CA VAL A 324 21.31 -13.14 -9.22
C VAL A 324 21.54 -11.66 -9.40
N ALA A 325 21.80 -10.96 -8.31
CA ALA A 325 22.17 -9.55 -8.29
C ALA A 325 23.70 -9.42 -8.07
N GLU A 326 24.32 -8.45 -8.73
CA GLU A 326 25.76 -8.21 -8.67
C GLU A 326 26.06 -6.71 -8.46
N ALA A 327 26.94 -6.40 -7.50
CA ALA A 327 27.42 -5.05 -7.23
C ALA A 327 28.92 -5.10 -6.89
N GLY A 328 29.77 -4.55 -7.77
CA GLY A 328 31.23 -4.70 -7.66
C GLY A 328 31.65 -6.18 -7.64
N ASP A 329 32.36 -6.58 -6.60
CA ASP A 329 32.82 -7.98 -6.40
C ASP A 329 31.80 -8.84 -5.59
N SER A 330 30.66 -8.28 -5.22
CA SER A 330 29.64 -8.95 -4.43
C SER A 330 28.56 -9.55 -5.33
N SER A 331 28.05 -10.73 -4.96
CA SER A 331 26.96 -11.41 -5.64
C SER A 331 25.93 -11.92 -4.62
N LEU A 332 24.66 -11.79 -4.94
CA LEU A 332 23.52 -12.20 -4.13
C LEU A 332 22.58 -13.07 -4.96
N SER A 333 22.36 -14.32 -4.54
CA SER A 333 21.38 -15.21 -5.17
C SER A 333 20.05 -15.21 -4.41
N GLY A 334 18.92 -15.16 -5.14
CA GLY A 334 17.58 -15.39 -4.62
C GLY A 334 17.26 -16.87 -4.40
N GLY A 335 18.20 -17.76 -4.68
CA GLY A 335 18.00 -19.21 -4.67
C GLY A 335 17.17 -19.71 -5.86
N VAL A 336 17.20 -21.02 -6.06
CA VAL A 336 16.44 -21.65 -7.15
C VAL A 336 14.99 -21.85 -6.74
N LYS A 337 14.08 -21.31 -7.54
CA LYS A 337 12.62 -21.41 -7.37
C LYS A 337 12.00 -22.01 -8.62
N THR A 338 10.68 -22.18 -8.62
CA THR A 338 9.95 -22.71 -9.79
C THR A 338 8.78 -21.82 -10.14
N PHE A 339 8.45 -21.77 -11.42
CA PHE A 339 7.19 -21.26 -11.92
C PHE A 339 6.63 -22.17 -13.01
N ARG A 340 5.38 -21.95 -13.36
CA ARG A 340 4.75 -22.56 -14.53
C ARG A 340 4.17 -21.44 -15.41
N THR A 341 4.41 -21.51 -16.73
CA THR A 341 3.75 -20.66 -17.72
C THR A 341 2.25 -20.93 -17.77
N ALA A 342 1.46 -19.98 -18.27
CA ALA A 342 0.01 -20.11 -18.34
C ALA A 342 -0.39 -21.35 -19.17
N ALA A 343 -1.48 -21.98 -18.75
CA ALA A 343 -2.13 -23.05 -19.49
C ALA A 343 -2.70 -22.52 -20.82
N GLY A 344 -2.61 -23.31 -21.87
CA GLY A 344 -3.31 -23.08 -23.13
C GLY A 344 -4.79 -23.47 -23.06
N ARG A 345 -5.53 -23.14 -24.12
CA ARG A 345 -6.94 -23.54 -24.26
C ARG A 345 -7.10 -25.05 -24.15
N GLY A 346 -8.12 -25.51 -23.42
CA GLY A 346 -8.42 -26.92 -23.17
C GLY A 346 -7.55 -27.57 -22.08
N GLU A 347 -6.66 -26.84 -21.47
CA GLU A 347 -5.83 -27.35 -20.37
C GLU A 347 -6.39 -26.96 -19.01
N PRO A 348 -6.42 -27.89 -18.03
CA PRO A 348 -6.91 -27.60 -16.69
C PRO A 348 -5.95 -26.65 -15.94
N PHE A 349 -6.52 -25.77 -15.14
CA PHE A 349 -5.75 -24.89 -14.25
C PHE A 349 -6.52 -24.56 -12.97
N THR A 350 -5.82 -23.98 -12.02
CA THR A 350 -6.39 -23.54 -10.76
C THR A 350 -5.94 -22.12 -10.45
N PHE A 351 -6.78 -21.37 -9.76
CA PHE A 351 -6.38 -20.07 -9.25
C PHE A 351 -6.90 -19.81 -7.84
N VAL A 352 -6.26 -18.92 -7.15
CA VAL A 352 -6.69 -18.39 -5.86
C VAL A 352 -7.10 -16.92 -6.06
N ALA A 353 -8.21 -16.52 -5.45
CA ALA A 353 -8.62 -15.13 -5.34
C ALA A 353 -8.51 -14.69 -3.86
N ILE A 354 -7.85 -13.57 -3.62
CA ILE A 354 -7.64 -12.92 -2.32
C ILE A 354 -7.78 -11.42 -2.52
N GLY A 355 -8.33 -10.70 -1.56
CA GLY A 355 -8.28 -9.24 -1.49
C GLY A 355 -7.85 -8.78 -0.11
N ASP A 356 -7.47 -7.49 0.00
CA ASP A 356 -7.33 -6.80 1.28
C ASP A 356 -6.28 -7.44 2.21
N THR A 357 -5.06 -7.56 1.69
CA THR A 357 -3.92 -8.09 2.45
C THR A 357 -3.22 -7.04 3.32
N GLN A 358 -3.84 -5.87 3.52
CA GLN A 358 -3.35 -4.82 4.40
C GLN A 358 -3.47 -5.19 5.89
N SER A 359 -2.91 -4.36 6.76
CA SER A 359 -3.12 -4.25 8.21
C SER A 359 -2.57 -5.37 9.08
N GLN A 360 -2.82 -6.63 8.81
CA GLN A 360 -2.49 -7.74 9.71
C GLN A 360 -1.49 -8.73 9.10
N PRO A 361 -0.17 -8.45 9.10
CA PRO A 361 0.85 -9.27 8.42
C PRO A 361 0.84 -10.75 8.82
N ALA A 362 0.50 -11.06 10.07
CA ALA A 362 0.47 -12.46 10.54
C ALA A 362 -0.70 -13.25 9.92
N VAL A 363 -1.83 -12.59 9.68
CA VAL A 363 -2.98 -13.17 8.98
C VAL A 363 -2.64 -13.36 7.51
N VAL A 364 -2.09 -12.32 6.85
CA VAL A 364 -1.64 -12.38 5.45
C VAL A 364 -0.72 -13.57 5.22
N LYS A 365 0.28 -13.73 6.11
CA LYS A 365 1.21 -14.87 6.00
C LYS A 365 0.49 -16.22 6.10
N ARG A 366 -0.44 -16.36 7.03
CA ARG A 366 -1.19 -17.62 7.23
C ARG A 366 -2.06 -17.94 6.02
N ILE A 367 -2.76 -16.94 5.48
CA ILE A 367 -3.57 -17.07 4.26
C ILE A 367 -2.68 -17.45 3.07
N ALA A 368 -1.54 -16.77 2.88
CA ALA A 368 -0.61 -17.07 1.80
C ALA A 368 -0.03 -18.50 1.88
N ASP A 369 0.34 -18.96 3.08
CA ASP A 369 0.83 -20.31 3.31
C ASP A 369 -0.25 -21.35 2.95
N LEU A 370 -1.49 -21.18 3.41
CA LEU A 370 -2.61 -22.09 3.12
C LEU A 370 -3.00 -22.06 1.64
N ALA A 371 -3.04 -20.88 1.03
CA ALA A 371 -3.30 -20.73 -0.40
C ALA A 371 -2.25 -21.46 -1.23
N PHE A 372 -0.96 -21.37 -0.86
CA PHE A 372 0.11 -22.09 -1.54
C PHE A 372 -0.01 -23.62 -1.38
N GLU A 373 -0.52 -24.14 -0.27
CA GLU A 373 -0.76 -25.57 -0.08
C GLU A 373 -1.76 -26.15 -1.08
N THR A 374 -2.69 -25.34 -1.61
CA THR A 374 -3.63 -25.76 -2.67
C THR A 374 -2.97 -25.87 -4.05
N ARG A 375 -1.71 -25.43 -4.20
CA ARG A 375 -0.94 -25.46 -5.45
C ARG A 375 -1.61 -24.74 -6.60
N PRO A 376 -2.01 -23.47 -6.44
CA PRO A 376 -2.64 -22.73 -7.50
C PRO A 376 -1.63 -22.43 -8.63
N SER A 377 -2.16 -22.30 -9.85
CA SER A 377 -1.38 -21.89 -11.01
C SER A 377 -1.27 -20.36 -11.13
N LEU A 378 -2.22 -19.63 -10.52
CA LEU A 378 -2.39 -18.19 -10.62
C LEU A 378 -2.95 -17.63 -9.31
N LEU A 379 -2.51 -16.44 -8.94
CA LEU A 379 -3.10 -15.63 -7.88
C LEU A 379 -3.77 -14.39 -8.49
N VAL A 380 -5.06 -14.23 -8.28
CA VAL A 380 -5.83 -13.02 -8.57
C VAL A 380 -5.99 -12.23 -7.28
N HIS A 381 -5.65 -10.95 -7.28
CA HIS A 381 -5.75 -10.12 -6.08
C HIS A 381 -6.74 -8.95 -6.30
N ALA A 382 -7.75 -8.89 -5.45
CA ALA A 382 -8.88 -7.96 -5.58
C ALA A 382 -8.61 -6.56 -4.99
N GLY A 383 -7.35 -6.12 -4.93
CA GLY A 383 -6.96 -4.79 -4.46
C GLY A 383 -6.66 -4.72 -2.96
N ASP A 384 -6.20 -3.56 -2.51
CA ASP A 384 -5.74 -3.29 -1.15
C ASP A 384 -4.66 -4.27 -0.70
N LEU A 385 -3.56 -4.32 -1.49
CA LEU A 385 -2.39 -5.14 -1.19
C LEU A 385 -1.70 -4.65 0.09
N VAL A 386 -1.70 -3.34 0.29
CA VAL A 386 -1.02 -2.64 1.39
C VAL A 386 -1.93 -1.62 2.06
N THR A 387 -1.61 -1.21 3.29
CA THR A 387 -2.39 -0.19 4.03
C THR A 387 -2.28 1.20 3.40
N THR A 388 -1.12 1.54 2.83
CA THR A 388 -0.89 2.81 2.15
C THR A 388 0.07 2.58 1.00
N GLY A 389 -0.41 2.75 -0.22
CA GLY A 389 0.36 2.48 -1.45
C GLY A 389 1.61 3.34 -1.59
N GLY A 390 1.56 4.58 -1.09
CA GLY A 390 2.69 5.49 -1.08
C GLY A 390 3.78 5.15 -0.06
N ASP A 391 3.49 4.33 0.95
CA ASP A 391 4.47 3.93 1.96
C ASP A 391 5.23 2.68 1.54
N LYS A 392 6.54 2.86 1.30
CA LYS A 392 7.41 1.76 0.90
C LYS A 392 7.50 0.66 1.96
N SER A 393 7.41 1.01 3.23
CA SER A 393 7.51 0.05 4.33
C SER A 393 6.34 -0.94 4.35
N HIS A 394 5.16 -0.51 3.93
CA HIS A 394 4.01 -1.40 3.81
C HIS A 394 4.21 -2.47 2.73
N TRP A 395 4.93 -2.14 1.65
CA TRP A 395 5.32 -3.11 0.63
C TRP A 395 6.42 -4.04 1.13
N THR A 396 7.52 -3.46 1.66
CA THR A 396 8.75 -4.20 1.95
C THR A 396 8.73 -4.94 3.29
N ASN A 397 7.94 -4.50 4.26
CA ASN A 397 7.86 -5.11 5.59
C ASN A 397 6.57 -5.89 5.82
N HIS A 398 5.47 -5.52 5.14
CA HIS A 398 4.16 -6.15 5.35
C HIS A 398 3.78 -7.06 4.19
N PHE A 399 3.62 -6.55 2.97
CA PHE A 399 3.10 -7.33 1.85
C PHE A 399 4.09 -8.41 1.37
N PHE A 400 5.24 -8.00 0.82
CA PHE A 400 6.15 -8.94 0.17
C PHE A 400 6.66 -10.04 1.09
N PRO A 401 7.13 -9.79 2.33
CA PRO A 401 7.63 -10.86 3.19
C PRO A 401 6.57 -11.89 3.55
N ASN A 402 5.30 -11.47 3.68
CA ASN A 402 4.22 -12.34 4.10
C ASN A 402 3.56 -13.07 2.92
N MET A 403 3.47 -12.45 1.76
CA MET A 403 2.99 -13.09 0.52
C MET A 403 4.06 -13.93 -0.18
N ARG A 404 5.33 -13.78 0.16
CA ARG A 404 6.48 -14.44 -0.48
C ARG A 404 6.29 -15.94 -0.70
N PRO A 405 5.83 -16.76 0.27
CA PRO A 405 5.69 -18.22 0.05
C PRO A 405 4.85 -18.57 -1.17
N LEU A 406 3.87 -17.71 -1.49
CA LEU A 406 2.98 -17.86 -2.63
C LEU A 406 3.57 -17.21 -3.89
N ILE A 407 3.88 -15.91 -3.86
CA ILE A 407 4.21 -15.13 -5.05
C ILE A 407 5.61 -15.39 -5.63
N GLU A 408 6.51 -16.02 -4.88
CA GLU A 408 7.79 -16.48 -5.44
C GLU A 408 7.67 -17.68 -6.38
N ARG A 409 6.47 -18.31 -6.49
CA ARG A 409 6.21 -19.51 -7.30
C ARG A 409 4.94 -19.42 -8.13
N VAL A 410 4.03 -18.53 -7.76
CA VAL A 410 2.73 -18.30 -8.39
C VAL A 410 2.63 -16.84 -8.78
N ALA A 411 2.37 -16.58 -10.05
CA ALA A 411 2.25 -15.20 -10.52
C ALA A 411 1.02 -14.52 -9.94
N ILE A 412 1.20 -13.28 -9.49
CA ILE A 412 0.11 -12.43 -9.00
C ILE A 412 -0.40 -11.51 -10.11
N MET A 413 -1.73 -11.39 -10.20
CA MET A 413 -2.45 -10.47 -11.08
C MET A 413 -3.42 -9.63 -10.24
N PRO A 414 -3.02 -8.41 -9.81
CA PRO A 414 -3.82 -7.58 -8.93
C PRO A 414 -4.66 -6.54 -9.68
N VAL A 415 -5.71 -6.04 -9.04
CA VAL A 415 -6.33 -4.74 -9.34
C VAL A 415 -5.90 -3.72 -8.28
N LEU A 416 -6.03 -2.44 -8.60
CA LEU A 416 -5.86 -1.35 -7.64
C LEU A 416 -7.04 -1.30 -6.65
N GLY A 417 -6.74 -1.26 -5.35
CA GLY A 417 -7.68 -0.86 -4.33
C GLY A 417 -7.54 0.63 -3.99
N ASN A 418 -8.36 1.15 -3.09
CA ASN A 418 -8.29 2.55 -2.67
C ASN A 418 -7.06 2.83 -1.78
N HIS A 419 -6.56 1.84 -1.06
CA HIS A 419 -5.34 1.95 -0.26
C HIS A 419 -4.06 2.01 -1.08
N GLU A 420 -4.05 1.58 -2.33
CA GLU A 420 -2.92 1.82 -3.25
C GLU A 420 -2.78 3.29 -3.65
N GLN A 421 -3.85 4.12 -3.54
CA GLN A 421 -3.83 5.57 -3.77
C GLN A 421 -3.26 5.99 -5.13
N ASP A 422 -3.33 5.12 -6.15
CA ASP A 422 -2.69 5.33 -7.46
C ASP A 422 -1.17 5.60 -7.34
N ALA A 423 -0.52 5.04 -6.33
CA ALA A 423 0.86 5.33 -5.99
C ALA A 423 1.85 4.72 -6.97
N LYS A 424 2.95 5.44 -7.21
CA LYS A 424 4.04 5.00 -8.10
C LYS A 424 4.57 3.61 -7.73
N LEU A 425 4.62 3.24 -6.44
CA LEU A 425 5.15 1.95 -5.99
C LEU A 425 4.32 0.75 -6.50
N TYR A 426 3.01 0.92 -6.71
CA TYR A 426 2.21 -0.12 -7.35
C TYR A 426 2.75 -0.43 -8.76
N TYR A 427 2.97 0.60 -9.57
CA TYR A 427 3.49 0.46 -10.93
C TYR A 427 4.97 0.06 -10.98
N ASP A 428 5.76 0.44 -9.97
CA ASP A 428 7.17 0.01 -9.88
C ASP A 428 7.31 -1.50 -9.59
N TYR A 429 6.32 -2.09 -8.91
CA TYR A 429 6.36 -3.51 -8.53
C TYR A 429 5.46 -4.40 -9.38
N MET A 430 4.32 -3.89 -9.86
CA MET A 430 3.36 -4.69 -10.60
C MET A 430 3.55 -4.45 -12.11
N SER A 431 4.40 -5.27 -12.72
CA SER A 431 4.64 -5.31 -14.16
C SER A 431 3.45 -5.99 -14.85
N LEU A 432 2.49 -5.22 -15.31
CA LEU A 432 1.20 -5.68 -15.82
C LEU A 432 0.99 -5.24 -17.28
N PRO A 433 -0.02 -5.80 -18.00
CA PRO A 433 -0.37 -5.29 -19.32
C PRO A 433 -0.81 -3.82 -19.31
N ASP A 434 -0.37 -3.03 -20.31
CA ASP A 434 -0.78 -1.64 -20.46
C ASP A 434 -2.32 -1.46 -20.47
N PRO A 435 -2.85 -0.44 -19.76
CA PRO A 435 -2.18 0.63 -19.03
C PRO A 435 -1.89 0.31 -17.55
N GLU A 436 -1.79 -0.96 -17.17
CA GLU A 436 -1.50 -1.53 -15.85
C GLU A 436 -2.60 -1.33 -14.79
N ARG A 437 -3.36 -0.26 -14.87
CA ARG A 437 -4.47 0.02 -13.93
C ARG A 437 -5.76 -0.71 -14.25
N TRP A 438 -6.01 -1.01 -15.55
CA TRP A 438 -7.04 -1.94 -16.03
C TRP A 438 -6.51 -2.69 -17.22
N TYR A 439 -6.75 -3.99 -17.25
CA TYR A 439 -6.22 -4.87 -18.28
C TYR A 439 -7.02 -6.17 -18.34
N SER A 440 -6.79 -6.96 -19.37
CA SER A 440 -7.32 -8.32 -19.46
C SER A 440 -6.22 -9.29 -19.84
N PHE A 441 -6.39 -10.52 -19.42
CA PHE A 441 -5.49 -11.61 -19.79
C PHE A 441 -6.24 -12.93 -19.86
N SER A 442 -5.67 -13.90 -20.59
CA SER A 442 -6.22 -15.24 -20.73
C SER A 442 -5.40 -16.25 -19.94
N TYR A 443 -6.04 -17.25 -19.34
CA TYR A 443 -5.41 -18.37 -18.70
C TYR A 443 -6.26 -19.63 -18.90
N GLY A 444 -5.76 -20.63 -19.66
CA GLY A 444 -6.56 -21.78 -20.05
C GLY A 444 -7.81 -21.37 -20.85
N ASP A 445 -8.96 -21.87 -20.44
CA ASP A 445 -10.26 -21.56 -21.05
C ASP A 445 -10.95 -20.34 -20.42
N ALA A 446 -10.22 -19.53 -19.65
CA ALA A 446 -10.75 -18.35 -18.98
C ALA A 446 -10.11 -17.05 -19.46
N ASP A 447 -10.93 -15.99 -19.50
CA ASP A 447 -10.50 -14.61 -19.63
C ASP A 447 -10.83 -13.85 -18.34
N PHE A 448 -9.86 -13.07 -17.88
CA PHE A 448 -9.95 -12.22 -16.69
C PHE A 448 -9.94 -10.75 -17.11
N PHE A 449 -10.90 -9.98 -16.60
CA PHE A 449 -11.04 -8.54 -16.84
C PHE A 449 -10.76 -7.81 -15.52
N MET A 450 -9.59 -7.20 -15.45
CA MET A 450 -9.08 -6.52 -14.27
C MET A 450 -9.43 -5.04 -14.35
N ILE A 451 -10.22 -4.53 -13.40
CA ILE A 451 -10.91 -3.25 -13.50
C ILE A 451 -10.50 -2.34 -12.34
N ASP A 452 -10.12 -1.10 -12.61
CA ASP A 452 -9.85 -0.08 -11.60
C ASP A 452 -11.15 0.59 -11.14
N GLY A 453 -11.69 0.12 -10.01
CA GLY A 453 -12.91 0.67 -9.41
C GLY A 453 -12.75 2.09 -8.85
N ASN A 454 -11.51 2.57 -8.65
CA ASN A 454 -11.23 3.93 -8.16
C ASN A 454 -11.43 5.00 -9.25
N ARG A 455 -11.59 4.57 -10.50
CA ARG A 455 -11.84 5.47 -11.63
C ARG A 455 -13.29 5.41 -12.06
N SER A 456 -13.73 6.43 -12.79
CA SER A 456 -15.10 6.46 -13.29
C SER A 456 -15.39 5.28 -14.22
N LEU A 457 -16.42 4.54 -13.87
CA LEU A 457 -17.03 3.48 -14.67
C LEU A 457 -18.37 3.95 -15.32
N ALA A 458 -18.61 5.26 -15.33
CA ALA A 458 -19.79 5.84 -15.96
C ALA A 458 -19.71 5.75 -17.50
N ASP A 459 -20.86 5.90 -18.14
CA ASP A 459 -21.00 5.92 -19.61
C ASP A 459 -19.96 6.82 -20.27
N ARG A 460 -19.31 6.27 -21.32
CA ARG A 460 -18.25 6.93 -22.09
C ARG A 460 -16.95 7.22 -21.33
N SER A 461 -16.71 6.57 -20.21
CA SER A 461 -15.36 6.55 -19.66
C SER A 461 -14.45 5.67 -20.53
N ALA A 462 -13.17 6.03 -20.63
CA ALA A 462 -12.22 5.24 -21.43
C ALA A 462 -12.12 3.78 -20.97
N GLN A 463 -12.26 3.56 -19.65
CA GLN A 463 -12.22 2.22 -19.08
C GLN A 463 -13.48 1.41 -19.45
N LEU A 464 -14.67 2.03 -19.42
CA LEU A 464 -15.90 1.33 -19.78
C LEU A 464 -15.90 0.96 -21.27
N ASP A 465 -15.46 1.88 -22.16
CA ASP A 465 -15.34 1.61 -23.59
C ASP A 465 -14.34 0.48 -23.88
N TRP A 466 -13.23 0.45 -23.12
CA TRP A 466 -12.26 -0.64 -23.18
C TRP A 466 -12.89 -1.96 -22.72
N LEU A 467 -13.57 -1.97 -21.56
CA LEU A 467 -14.18 -3.17 -20.99
C LEU A 467 -15.22 -3.78 -21.93
N GLU A 468 -16.10 -2.95 -22.52
CA GLU A 468 -17.08 -3.41 -23.52
C GLU A 468 -16.39 -4.05 -24.72
N SER A 469 -15.32 -3.43 -25.21
CA SER A 469 -14.56 -3.95 -26.35
C SER A 469 -13.86 -5.27 -26.01
N ALA A 470 -13.25 -5.37 -24.83
CA ALA A 470 -12.54 -6.56 -24.37
C ALA A 470 -13.51 -7.73 -24.12
N LEU A 471 -14.64 -7.47 -23.47
CA LEU A 471 -15.68 -8.47 -23.25
C LEU A 471 -16.30 -8.98 -24.57
N ALA A 472 -16.54 -8.07 -25.52
CA ALA A 472 -17.09 -8.42 -26.83
C ALA A 472 -16.10 -9.25 -27.69
N ALA A 473 -14.80 -9.05 -27.51
CA ALA A 473 -13.76 -9.80 -28.20
C ALA A 473 -13.49 -11.19 -27.59
N SER A 474 -13.91 -11.42 -26.37
CA SER A 474 -13.67 -12.65 -25.63
C SER A 474 -14.55 -13.79 -26.13
N ASP A 475 -13.93 -14.89 -26.54
CA ASP A 475 -14.57 -16.18 -26.86
C ASP A 475 -14.28 -17.25 -25.78
N ALA A 476 -13.76 -16.84 -24.63
CA ALA A 476 -13.45 -17.75 -23.53
C ALA A 476 -14.72 -18.45 -23.00
N GLU A 477 -14.56 -19.72 -22.62
CA GLU A 477 -15.64 -20.47 -21.97
C GLU A 477 -16.01 -19.88 -20.61
N TRP A 478 -14.99 -19.45 -19.86
CA TRP A 478 -15.15 -18.83 -18.55
C TRP A 478 -14.73 -17.35 -18.58
N LYS A 479 -15.52 -16.49 -17.97
CA LYS A 479 -15.24 -15.06 -17.89
C LYS A 479 -15.31 -14.59 -16.45
N PHE A 480 -14.25 -13.94 -16.00
CA PHE A 480 -14.15 -13.37 -14.66
C PHE A 480 -13.90 -11.88 -14.74
N ALA A 481 -14.68 -11.11 -14.00
CA ALA A 481 -14.39 -9.71 -13.73
C ALA A 481 -13.78 -9.58 -12.33
N VAL A 482 -12.83 -8.68 -12.16
CA VAL A 482 -12.19 -8.41 -10.88
C VAL A 482 -12.09 -6.90 -10.71
N LEU A 483 -12.61 -6.38 -9.61
CA LEU A 483 -12.46 -4.98 -9.22
C LEU A 483 -12.47 -4.90 -7.70
N HIS A 484 -11.96 -3.80 -7.15
CA HIS A 484 -11.83 -3.71 -5.70
C HIS A 484 -13.18 -3.47 -5.02
N GLN A 485 -13.89 -2.40 -5.37
CA GLN A 485 -15.18 -2.07 -4.75
C GLN A 485 -16.29 -3.03 -5.21
N PRO A 486 -17.08 -3.63 -4.29
CA PRO A 486 -18.12 -4.58 -4.65
C PRO A 486 -19.33 -3.87 -5.29
N PRO A 487 -19.79 -4.31 -6.47
CA PRO A 487 -21.04 -3.82 -7.04
C PRO A 487 -22.26 -4.11 -6.16
N TRP A 488 -22.20 -5.22 -5.42
CA TRP A 488 -23.24 -5.67 -4.50
C TRP A 488 -22.64 -6.15 -3.21
N THR A 489 -23.13 -5.62 -2.07
CA THR A 489 -22.77 -6.07 -0.72
C THR A 489 -23.91 -5.87 0.24
N SER A 490 -23.92 -6.69 1.29
CA SER A 490 -24.83 -6.56 2.42
C SER A 490 -24.25 -5.74 3.56
N ASP A 491 -23.07 -5.22 3.43
CA ASP A 491 -22.52 -4.33 4.45
C ASP A 491 -23.35 -3.07 4.58
N SER A 492 -23.45 -2.54 5.81
CA SER A 492 -24.25 -1.36 6.13
C SER A 492 -23.45 -0.09 6.33
N ASN A 493 -22.15 -0.21 6.50
CA ASN A 493 -21.28 0.89 6.93
C ASN A 493 -20.37 1.38 5.82
N ASP A 494 -19.84 0.47 5.05
CA ASP A 494 -18.94 0.76 3.95
C ASP A 494 -19.57 0.32 2.63
N TYR A 495 -19.87 1.28 1.80
CA TYR A 495 -20.61 1.07 0.57
C TYR A 495 -19.74 1.16 -0.67
N GLY A 496 -18.49 0.84 -0.52
CA GLY A 496 -17.55 1.03 -1.59
C GLY A 496 -16.89 2.40 -1.51
N ASP A 497 -16.76 3.18 -2.49
CA ASP A 497 -16.16 4.51 -2.40
C ASP A 497 -17.06 5.50 -1.66
N THR A 498 -16.87 5.66 -0.39
CA THR A 498 -17.85 6.19 0.51
C THR A 498 -17.75 7.65 0.85
N TYR A 499 -16.79 8.35 0.36
CA TYR A 499 -16.69 9.78 0.62
C TYR A 499 -17.81 10.63 0.01
N ARG A 500 -18.54 10.11 -0.98
CA ARG A 500 -19.47 10.91 -1.78
C ARG A 500 -20.88 10.39 -1.81
N THR A 501 -21.10 9.10 -1.68
CA THR A 501 -22.43 8.50 -1.78
C THR A 501 -22.54 7.26 -0.91
N SER A 502 -23.53 7.19 -0.04
CA SER A 502 -23.90 5.97 0.66
C SER A 502 -24.86 5.14 -0.20
N SER A 503 -24.59 3.85 -0.34
CA SER A 503 -25.50 2.90 -0.99
C SER A 503 -25.66 1.66 -0.11
N LYS A 504 -26.87 1.27 0.19
CA LYS A 504 -27.15 0.05 0.96
C LYS A 504 -27.06 -1.24 0.13
N ARG A 505 -26.39 -1.22 -1.02
CA ARG A 505 -26.34 -2.36 -1.95
C ARG A 505 -25.00 -2.49 -2.69
N GLY A 506 -23.94 -1.88 -2.20
CA GLY A 506 -22.64 -1.85 -2.82
C GLY A 506 -22.32 -0.53 -3.51
N ASP A 507 -21.17 -0.46 -4.16
CA ASP A 507 -20.63 0.76 -4.76
C ASP A 507 -21.39 1.19 -6.02
N PRO A 508 -21.91 2.44 -6.06
CA PRO A 508 -22.66 2.93 -7.22
C PRO A 508 -21.83 3.06 -8.49
N ASN A 509 -20.51 3.34 -8.39
CA ASN A 509 -19.63 3.42 -9.55
C ASN A 509 -19.38 2.02 -10.12
N ALA A 510 -19.10 1.04 -9.25
CA ALA A 510 -18.93 -0.36 -9.63
C ALA A 510 -20.19 -0.96 -10.25
N ARG A 511 -21.39 -0.54 -9.81
CA ARG A 511 -22.65 -1.00 -10.43
C ARG A 511 -22.85 -0.58 -11.89
N ASN A 512 -22.15 0.43 -12.37
CA ASN A 512 -22.26 0.84 -13.78
C ASN A 512 -21.80 -0.25 -14.76
N ILE A 513 -21.02 -1.23 -14.31
CA ILE A 513 -20.57 -2.33 -15.19
C ILE A 513 -21.50 -3.54 -15.19
N THR A 514 -22.43 -3.68 -14.24
CA THR A 514 -23.18 -4.93 -14.03
C THR A 514 -23.97 -5.35 -15.27
N GLU A 515 -24.69 -4.43 -15.94
CA GLU A 515 -25.40 -4.71 -17.20
C GLU A 515 -24.44 -5.18 -18.30
N LEU A 516 -23.22 -4.63 -18.34
CA LEU A 516 -22.22 -5.03 -19.32
C LEU A 516 -21.72 -6.45 -19.04
N LEU A 517 -21.44 -6.78 -17.76
CA LEU A 517 -21.04 -8.13 -17.35
C LEU A 517 -22.11 -9.18 -17.69
N GLU A 518 -23.37 -8.87 -17.41
CA GLU A 518 -24.53 -9.71 -17.70
C GLU A 518 -24.69 -9.96 -19.22
N ARG A 519 -24.65 -8.89 -20.02
CA ARG A 519 -24.79 -8.94 -21.47
C ARG A 519 -23.74 -9.81 -22.15
N HIS A 520 -22.49 -9.78 -21.64
CA HIS A 520 -21.37 -10.54 -22.19
C HIS A 520 -21.13 -11.86 -21.47
N GLY A 521 -22.00 -12.24 -20.55
CA GLY A 521 -22.01 -13.54 -19.92
C GLY A 521 -20.82 -13.79 -19.01
N VAL A 522 -20.42 -12.79 -18.23
CA VAL A 522 -19.46 -13.00 -17.12
C VAL A 522 -20.04 -13.99 -16.13
N ASP A 523 -19.23 -14.89 -15.62
CA ASP A 523 -19.66 -15.96 -14.70
C ASP A 523 -19.60 -15.52 -13.25
N ILE A 524 -18.44 -14.99 -12.85
CA ILE A 524 -18.18 -14.52 -11.49
C ILE A 524 -17.48 -13.16 -11.56
N CYS A 525 -17.93 -12.24 -10.71
CA CYS A 525 -17.27 -10.97 -10.46
C CYS A 525 -16.69 -11.00 -9.04
N PHE A 526 -15.36 -10.98 -8.91
CA PHE A 526 -14.65 -10.92 -7.63
C PHE A 526 -14.42 -9.48 -7.21
N SER A 527 -14.55 -9.22 -5.90
CA SER A 527 -14.26 -7.92 -5.30
C SER A 527 -13.60 -8.05 -3.93
N GLY A 528 -12.99 -6.95 -3.48
CA GLY A 528 -12.39 -6.73 -2.17
C GLY A 528 -13.18 -5.74 -1.34
N HIS A 529 -12.45 -4.84 -0.63
CA HIS A 529 -12.89 -3.63 0.03
C HIS A 529 -13.70 -3.82 1.32
N VAL A 530 -14.76 -4.60 1.29
CA VAL A 530 -15.55 -4.93 2.48
C VAL A 530 -14.93 -6.17 3.12
N HIS A 531 -14.30 -5.99 4.28
CA HIS A 531 -13.42 -7.01 4.89
C HIS A 531 -14.21 -8.18 5.47
N ASP A 532 -14.87 -8.91 4.59
CA ASP A 532 -15.64 -10.10 4.90
C ASP A 532 -15.68 -11.05 3.70
N TYR A 533 -16.48 -12.09 3.79
CA TYR A 533 -16.87 -12.95 2.69
C TYR A 533 -18.35 -12.82 2.40
N GLU A 534 -18.69 -12.43 1.17
CA GLU A 534 -20.05 -12.52 0.68
C GLU A 534 -20.09 -13.15 -0.72
N ARG A 535 -20.99 -14.11 -0.94
CA ARG A 535 -21.32 -14.61 -2.27
C ARG A 535 -22.81 -14.44 -2.52
N THR A 536 -23.18 -13.82 -3.64
CA THR A 536 -24.57 -13.64 -4.03
C THR A 536 -25.14 -14.90 -4.70
N PHE A 537 -26.46 -14.98 -4.79
CA PHE A 537 -27.11 -15.75 -5.84
C PHE A 537 -26.73 -15.17 -7.20
N PRO A 538 -26.90 -15.91 -8.33
CA PRO A 538 -26.77 -15.32 -9.64
C PRO A 538 -27.78 -14.18 -9.81
N MET A 539 -27.35 -13.05 -10.38
CA MET A 539 -28.14 -11.82 -10.48
C MET A 539 -28.19 -11.27 -11.90
N VAL A 540 -29.34 -10.71 -12.27
CA VAL A 540 -29.51 -9.82 -13.41
C VAL A 540 -30.14 -8.53 -12.90
N GLY A 541 -29.42 -7.42 -13.00
CA GLY A 541 -29.79 -6.20 -12.30
C GLY A 541 -29.91 -6.44 -10.80
N GLU A 542 -31.04 -6.05 -10.20
CA GLU A 542 -31.32 -6.25 -8.77
C GLU A 542 -32.01 -7.59 -8.46
N ASP A 543 -32.31 -8.38 -9.49
CA ASP A 543 -33.11 -9.60 -9.34
C ASP A 543 -32.23 -10.84 -9.27
N VAL A 544 -32.56 -11.73 -8.33
CA VAL A 544 -31.99 -13.07 -8.26
C VAL A 544 -32.64 -13.94 -9.33
N VAL A 545 -31.83 -14.53 -10.17
CA VAL A 545 -32.26 -15.38 -11.28
C VAL A 545 -31.52 -16.72 -11.26
N PRO A 546 -32.06 -17.77 -11.92
CA PRO A 546 -31.26 -18.96 -12.21
C PRO A 546 -30.00 -18.60 -13.04
N TRP A 547 -28.88 -19.30 -12.79
CA TRP A 547 -27.63 -18.99 -13.49
C TRP A 547 -27.71 -19.21 -15.01
N ASP A 548 -28.55 -20.14 -15.46
CA ASP A 548 -28.83 -20.40 -16.90
C ASP A 548 -29.69 -19.31 -17.57
N GLU A 549 -30.24 -18.38 -16.80
CA GLU A 549 -30.92 -17.20 -17.31
C GLU A 549 -30.00 -15.99 -17.47
N GLY A 550 -28.68 -16.18 -17.34
CA GLY A 550 -27.68 -15.15 -17.62
C GLY A 550 -27.15 -14.42 -16.38
N GLY A 551 -27.51 -14.89 -15.18
CA GLY A 551 -27.09 -14.23 -13.94
C GLY A 551 -25.57 -14.27 -13.72
N VAL A 552 -25.01 -13.18 -13.18
CA VAL A 552 -23.63 -13.05 -12.69
C VAL A 552 -23.59 -13.34 -11.21
N ILE A 553 -22.59 -14.10 -10.75
CA ILE A 553 -22.34 -14.35 -9.33
C ILE A 553 -21.31 -13.33 -8.84
N TYR A 554 -21.63 -12.55 -7.81
CA TYR A 554 -20.72 -11.59 -7.19
C TYR A 554 -20.12 -12.19 -5.93
N VAL A 555 -18.80 -12.07 -5.78
CA VAL A 555 -18.06 -12.64 -4.66
C VAL A 555 -17.14 -11.59 -4.06
N THR A 556 -17.45 -11.14 -2.85
CA THR A 556 -16.53 -10.37 -2.03
C THR A 556 -15.56 -11.33 -1.35
N THR A 557 -14.26 -11.17 -1.59
CA THR A 557 -13.18 -12.01 -1.04
C THR A 557 -12.09 -11.14 -0.40
N ALA A 558 -12.50 -10.32 0.58
CA ALA A 558 -11.69 -9.30 1.23
C ALA A 558 -11.10 -9.74 2.59
N GLY A 559 -10.95 -11.04 2.79
CA GLY A 559 -10.48 -11.60 4.06
C GLY A 559 -8.97 -11.81 4.16
N GLY A 560 -8.15 -11.19 3.30
CA GLY A 560 -6.71 -11.47 3.24
C GLY A 560 -5.90 -10.98 4.44
N GLY A 561 -6.35 -9.91 5.15
CA GLY A 561 -5.60 -9.32 6.25
C GLY A 561 -6.22 -8.05 6.85
N GLY A 562 -7.19 -7.43 6.17
CA GLY A 562 -7.96 -6.28 6.68
C GLY A 562 -8.70 -6.62 7.99
N TYR A 563 -9.05 -5.60 8.79
CA TYR A 563 -9.88 -5.83 9.99
C TYR A 563 -11.30 -6.18 9.57
N LEU A 564 -11.79 -7.32 10.06
CA LEU A 564 -13.09 -7.86 9.65
C LEU A 564 -14.28 -6.95 10.02
N GLU A 565 -15.22 -6.80 9.10
CA GLU A 565 -16.41 -5.97 9.20
C GLU A 565 -17.68 -6.77 9.46
N ASP A 566 -18.77 -6.09 9.80
CA ASP A 566 -20.04 -6.71 10.16
C ASP A 566 -21.08 -6.50 9.06
N PHE A 567 -21.95 -7.49 8.87
CA PHE A 567 -23.08 -7.41 7.95
C PHE A 567 -24.26 -6.66 8.55
N ASP A 568 -25.04 -6.00 7.68
CA ASP A 568 -26.38 -5.55 8.07
C ASP A 568 -27.34 -6.76 8.17
N PRO A 569 -27.84 -7.09 9.36
CA PRO A 569 -28.72 -8.24 9.54
C PRO A 569 -30.08 -8.11 8.84
N ALA A 570 -30.45 -6.91 8.37
CA ALA A 570 -31.82 -6.64 7.94
C ALA A 570 -32.07 -6.89 6.44
N ASN A 571 -31.05 -7.23 5.59
CA ASN A 571 -31.27 -6.78 4.23
C ASN A 571 -30.64 -7.47 3.04
N THR A 572 -30.65 -8.77 2.89
CA THR A 572 -30.30 -9.22 1.54
C THR A 572 -31.18 -10.30 0.98
N THR A 573 -31.93 -9.90 -0.04
CA THR A 573 -32.60 -10.84 -0.95
C THR A 573 -31.62 -11.52 -1.90
N PHE A 574 -30.42 -10.93 -2.10
CA PHE A 574 -29.39 -11.41 -3.05
C PHE A 574 -28.24 -12.19 -2.42
N GLY A 575 -27.93 -11.99 -1.14
CA GLY A 575 -26.84 -12.69 -0.47
C GLY A 575 -27.14 -14.19 -0.31
N HIS A 576 -26.25 -15.02 -0.81
CA HIS A 576 -26.34 -16.48 -0.69
C HIS A 576 -25.51 -17.01 0.48
N ARG A 577 -24.29 -16.48 0.65
CA ARG A 577 -23.31 -16.84 1.67
C ARG A 577 -22.68 -15.60 2.24
N LYS A 578 -22.55 -15.56 3.56
CA LYS A 578 -21.83 -14.52 4.28
C LYS A 578 -21.00 -15.13 5.38
N ALA A 579 -19.80 -14.61 5.61
CA ALA A 579 -18.96 -15.04 6.71
C ALA A 579 -17.99 -13.93 7.10
N LYS A 580 -17.99 -13.52 8.35
CA LYS A 580 -17.00 -12.62 8.93
C LYS A 580 -15.75 -13.45 9.28
N ARG A 581 -14.84 -13.66 8.31
CA ARG A 581 -13.66 -14.52 8.46
C ARG A 581 -12.53 -14.06 7.57
N HIS A 582 -11.30 -14.20 8.06
CA HIS A 582 -10.14 -14.18 7.18
C HIS A 582 -10.15 -15.44 6.31
N HIS A 583 -9.96 -15.25 5.00
CA HIS A 583 -10.17 -16.34 4.05
C HIS A 583 -9.48 -16.08 2.70
N PHE A 584 -9.49 -17.08 1.88
CA PHE A 584 -9.22 -17.02 0.45
C PHE A 584 -10.18 -17.94 -0.31
N VAL A 585 -10.32 -17.69 -1.60
CA VAL A 585 -11.11 -18.50 -2.52
C VAL A 585 -10.19 -19.27 -3.44
N TYR A 586 -10.43 -20.57 -3.60
CA TYR A 586 -9.78 -21.44 -4.57
C TYR A 586 -10.78 -21.80 -5.66
N CYS A 587 -10.34 -21.70 -6.93
CA CYS A 587 -11.10 -22.14 -8.09
C CYS A 587 -10.29 -23.12 -8.92
N GLY A 588 -10.91 -24.23 -9.31
CA GLY A 588 -10.37 -25.18 -10.28
C GLY A 588 -11.22 -25.21 -11.54
N ILE A 589 -10.59 -25.14 -12.72
CA ILE A 589 -11.26 -25.18 -14.03
C ILE A 589 -10.75 -26.37 -14.81
N HIS A 590 -11.70 -27.18 -15.29
CA HIS A 590 -11.43 -28.41 -16.01
C HIS A 590 -12.65 -28.88 -16.80
N ASP A 591 -12.52 -29.10 -18.10
CA ASP A 591 -13.57 -29.66 -18.99
C ASP A 591 -14.95 -29.01 -18.82
N GLY A 592 -15.04 -27.70 -18.89
CA GLY A 592 -16.30 -26.98 -18.72
C GLY A 592 -16.90 -27.02 -17.30
N ILE A 593 -16.12 -27.46 -16.30
CA ILE A 593 -16.49 -27.43 -14.89
C ILE A 593 -15.63 -26.40 -14.16
N LEU A 594 -16.27 -25.61 -13.30
CA LEU A 594 -15.62 -24.79 -12.31
C LEU A 594 -15.95 -25.29 -10.91
N GLU A 595 -14.93 -25.64 -10.14
CA GLU A 595 -15.03 -25.93 -8.70
C GLU A 595 -14.55 -24.72 -7.92
N PHE A 596 -15.41 -24.18 -7.06
CA PHE A 596 -15.16 -23.05 -6.21
C PHE A 596 -15.18 -23.50 -4.74
N GLN A 597 -14.21 -23.05 -3.95
CA GLN A 597 -14.05 -23.38 -2.54
C GLN A 597 -13.57 -22.15 -1.78
N ALA A 598 -14.29 -21.73 -0.73
CA ALA A 598 -13.82 -20.71 0.20
C ALA A 598 -13.31 -21.36 1.48
N MET A 599 -12.09 -21.02 1.86
CA MET A 599 -11.38 -21.57 3.01
C MET A 599 -10.95 -20.46 3.96
N ASP A 600 -11.15 -20.68 5.27
CA ASP A 600 -10.75 -19.72 6.29
C ASP A 600 -9.25 -19.84 6.67
N GLU A 601 -8.78 -18.96 7.53
CA GLU A 601 -7.40 -18.92 8.02
C GLU A 601 -6.95 -20.15 8.82
N ASP A 602 -7.89 -21.02 9.22
CA ASP A 602 -7.61 -22.31 9.84
C ASP A 602 -7.61 -23.47 8.82
N GLY A 603 -7.82 -23.19 7.52
CA GLY A 603 -7.93 -24.17 6.45
C GLY A 603 -9.28 -24.91 6.42
N ARG A 604 -10.32 -24.35 7.08
CA ARG A 604 -11.66 -24.93 7.07
C ARG A 604 -12.43 -24.47 5.85
N LEU A 605 -12.99 -25.43 5.14
CA LEU A 605 -13.89 -25.17 4.02
C LEU A 605 -15.26 -24.70 4.54
N PHE A 606 -15.70 -23.50 4.18
CA PHE A 606 -16.98 -22.97 4.66
C PHE A 606 -17.96 -22.60 3.53
N ASP A 607 -17.52 -22.50 2.27
CA ASP A 607 -18.42 -22.41 1.12
C ASP A 607 -17.89 -23.23 -0.05
N VAL A 608 -18.80 -23.78 -0.85
CA VAL A 608 -18.52 -24.53 -2.08
C VAL A 608 -19.56 -24.23 -3.15
N LEU A 609 -19.09 -24.13 -4.39
CA LEU A 609 -19.94 -23.97 -5.56
C LEU A 609 -19.36 -24.78 -6.72
N GLY A 610 -20.17 -25.50 -7.44
CA GLY A 610 -19.80 -26.18 -8.68
C GLY A 610 -20.63 -25.67 -9.84
N LEU A 611 -19.98 -25.10 -10.85
CA LEU A 611 -20.61 -24.63 -12.07
C LEU A 611 -20.27 -25.58 -13.22
N ASP A 612 -21.24 -25.85 -14.10
CA ASP A 612 -21.09 -26.81 -15.20
C ASP A 612 -21.63 -26.21 -16.50
N LYS A 613 -20.79 -26.20 -17.55
CA LYS A 613 -21.09 -25.71 -18.91
C LYS A 613 -20.97 -26.79 -19.98
N ARG A 614 -20.69 -28.04 -19.64
CA ARG A 614 -20.37 -29.12 -20.60
C ARG A 614 -21.41 -29.39 -21.66
N ASP A 615 -22.67 -29.19 -21.35
CA ASP A 615 -23.77 -29.39 -22.31
C ASP A 615 -24.16 -28.12 -23.07
N GLY A 616 -23.29 -27.09 -23.04
CA GLY A 616 -23.55 -25.77 -23.62
C GLY A 616 -24.64 -24.98 -22.87
N ARG A 617 -24.95 -25.39 -21.66
CA ARG A 617 -25.87 -24.72 -20.73
C ARG A 617 -25.19 -24.43 -19.41
N ARG A 618 -25.48 -23.30 -18.84
CA ARG A 618 -25.08 -22.97 -17.48
C ARG A 618 -25.90 -23.79 -16.49
N SER A 619 -25.27 -24.53 -15.60
CA SER A 619 -25.95 -25.22 -14.49
C SER A 619 -25.12 -25.17 -13.22
N ILE A 620 -25.78 -25.05 -12.07
CA ILE A 620 -25.15 -25.18 -10.76
C ILE A 620 -25.18 -26.66 -10.40
N ALA A 621 -24.02 -27.32 -10.54
CA ALA A 621 -23.89 -28.76 -10.34
C ALA A 621 -23.88 -29.15 -8.87
N ARG A 622 -23.33 -28.28 -7.99
CA ARG A 622 -23.26 -28.51 -6.54
C ARG A 622 -23.19 -27.21 -5.79
N GLU A 623 -24.00 -27.13 -4.73
CA GLU A 623 -23.84 -26.23 -3.63
C GLU A 623 -23.89 -27.05 -2.37
N ARG A 624 -22.74 -27.25 -1.70
CA ARG A 624 -22.68 -28.08 -0.49
C ARG A 624 -21.87 -27.37 0.58
N ARG A 625 -22.35 -27.47 1.80
CA ARG A 625 -21.57 -27.23 3.00
C ARG A 625 -21.53 -28.53 3.82
N TRP A 626 -20.34 -28.97 4.20
CA TRP A 626 -20.16 -30.13 5.05
C TRP A 626 -20.89 -31.39 4.56
N GLY A 627 -20.99 -31.58 3.25
CA GLY A 627 -21.70 -32.68 2.64
C GLY A 627 -23.23 -32.55 2.63
N VAL A 628 -23.77 -31.45 3.10
CA VAL A 628 -25.21 -31.15 3.05
C VAL A 628 -25.52 -30.30 1.82
N GLU A 629 -26.50 -30.70 1.04
CA GLU A 629 -27.00 -29.90 -0.07
C GLU A 629 -27.75 -28.69 0.47
N ILE A 630 -27.41 -27.48 -0.01
CA ILE A 630 -27.99 -26.24 0.47
C ILE A 630 -29.02 -25.79 -0.52
N SER A 631 -30.25 -25.61 -0.02
CA SER A 631 -31.29 -24.97 -0.81
C SER A 631 -31.02 -23.47 -0.90
N PRO A 632 -31.07 -22.86 -2.10
CA PRO A 632 -30.98 -21.41 -2.26
C PRO A 632 -32.01 -20.61 -1.46
N LYS A 633 -32.98 -21.26 -0.85
CA LYS A 633 -34.04 -20.65 -0.06
C LYS A 633 -33.92 -20.90 1.44
N ASP A 634 -32.81 -21.47 1.91
CA ASP A 634 -32.64 -21.71 3.35
C ASP A 634 -32.14 -20.46 4.07
N PRO A 635 -33.00 -19.77 4.85
CA PRO A 635 -32.65 -18.53 5.52
C PRO A 635 -31.68 -18.72 6.70
N THR A 636 -31.39 -19.95 7.10
CA THR A 636 -30.49 -20.23 8.25
C THR A 636 -29.01 -20.03 7.91
N TRP A 637 -28.72 -19.69 6.67
CA TRP A 637 -27.35 -19.56 6.18
C TRP A 637 -26.79 -18.15 6.23
N SER A 638 -27.66 -17.15 6.36
CA SER A 638 -27.22 -15.77 6.49
C SER A 638 -26.65 -15.45 7.86
N ASP A 639 -26.94 -16.30 8.86
CA ASP A 639 -26.55 -16.08 10.25
C ASP A 639 -25.68 -17.24 10.73
N GLU A 640 -24.42 -17.30 10.36
CA GLU A 640 -23.50 -18.05 11.19
C GLU A 640 -23.32 -17.29 12.49
N PRO A 641 -23.60 -17.92 13.65
CA PRO A 641 -23.31 -17.28 14.91
C PRO A 641 -21.82 -16.95 14.96
N ASN A 642 -21.52 -15.77 15.42
CA ASN A 642 -20.16 -15.32 15.69
C ASN A 642 -19.60 -16.16 16.86
N ASP A 643 -19.25 -17.43 16.58
CA ASP A 643 -18.64 -18.33 17.52
C ASP A 643 -17.13 -18.09 17.56
N GLY A 644 -16.76 -16.88 17.96
CA GLY A 644 -15.43 -16.65 18.48
C GLY A 644 -15.45 -16.85 20.00
N PRO A 645 -14.41 -17.48 20.58
CA PRO A 645 -14.19 -17.36 22.00
C PRO A 645 -13.80 -15.93 22.36
#